data_c6ac95359f35e7f45fb8752a0224c278
#
_entry.id   c6ac95359f35e7f45fb8752a0224c278
#
_cell.length_a   1.000
_cell.length_b   1.000
_cell.length_c   1.000
_cell.angle_alpha   90.00
_cell.angle_beta   90.00
_cell.angle_gamma   90.00
#
_symmetry.space_group_name_H-M   'P 1'
#
loop_
_entity.id
_entity.type
_entity.pdbx_description
1 polymer ?
#
loop_
_entity_poly.entity_id
_entity_poly.type
_entity_poly.pdbx_seq_one_letter_code
_entity_poly.pdbx_strand_id
1 'polypeptide(L)'
;MLNLLKNRKNHILIGFIIIFILLGYALYNVTITNGEEYYKKSISNRIKQIETQAKRGDIYDRNGKILATSEVGFAIELNSGIVPSDNFAEIMISIYDFLEKQGEEHLEFPIYIENGVYKYAYDESIKKWLLDNGYDETWTAKAVFEDIRSANYIDEALSDYEAYRILYNQGKYLPISTAKLLFLEEIYKTTFLKMYGLDADVSAKDAFKKIRSRSEFKIDEAYSDEDAYKILIFKHTIKEQGYLKYEPILVAPSVSKETAVLVQEKGYEFPGLSIKYETIRTYPNYSSAAHILGYMGKIATESELETYVDEKGYNRNQIIGKTGIEGNFEDVLHGEKGYKYIEVDVYGKYVADVDEATYGLDSQNAVSGEDIYLTIDLDLQKELESSLEKAINCLQTGTVYESPWGDYSFDKYPNAEIAAGVVLDVKTGEVLASASYPSYDVNLFSTGINQEDWNALNPVNKKNPLAARPLYNMVTMMSVQPGSIYKMITGYAALEQGLDPYQKLYSDGYVEIGNQRFACWYWNDYGGKHGATDFFRAIEVSCNYYFFNISNGKDYNRNVPLNFEMNPTIMTEYSRYFGLDSKTGVEISEVSTGLPDPEKKKKTIMALLSNQLHLIAKEYFPSDIVTDEEKLNILVDEIVSWSDENPSRSAIIDRLYNLGSSENYVLTEKLADIIKYDYFNLMKWYESDTLNLSIGQGDHMYTPIQMARYIATIANGGFLNELTLLKKIGETETVKNQDVTQSFDTNGNLKYVQQAMLQATKGSGSSVNRVFKTFPVDVAGKTGTAQKEGLVPPLDEVAYLTEYLNLLAPQLSIEEVEAKTIEIIKKRSEEIANLEKAKNEAITEEDKILKSQKLEALIQKDYLNKGNAMREAIKELSDFTLTDEILNQFRSPYDNYSWFVSYAPYENPEIAVVIIIPQAGHGYYSAPVARDIYAKYFNLTPPEDSTQIIEAPSAQE
;
A
#
# COMPACT_ATOMS: atom_id res chain seq x y z
N MET A 1 6.44 81.57 -47.22
CA MET A 1 6.17 80.77 -46.01
C MET A 1 5.85 81.58 -44.77
N LEU A 2 6.56 82.70 -44.48
CA LEU A 2 6.35 83.53 -43.25
C LEU A 2 5.02 84.35 -43.24
N ASN A 3 4.38 84.64 -44.39
CA ASN A 3 3.08 85.31 -44.45
C ASN A 3 1.86 84.40 -44.23
N LEU A 4 2.01 83.10 -44.32
CA LEU A 4 0.99 82.09 -43.98
C LEU A 4 0.80 81.94 -42.46
N LEU A 5 1.81 82.28 -41.68
CA LEU A 5 1.83 82.13 -40.20
C LEU A 5 1.26 83.36 -39.45
N LYS A 6 0.82 84.44 -40.16
CA LYS A 6 0.23 85.58 -39.52
C LYS A 6 -1.29 85.56 -39.39
N ASN A 7 -1.97 84.62 -40.02
CA ASN A 7 -3.43 84.55 -40.00
C ASN A 7 -3.94 83.47 -39.04
N ARG A 8 -4.70 83.85 -38.04
CA ARG A 8 -5.24 82.97 -37.00
C ARG A 8 -6.01 81.78 -37.54
N LYS A 9 -6.68 81.94 -38.70
CA LYS A 9 -7.36 80.82 -39.39
C LYS A 9 -6.41 79.76 -39.96
N ASN A 10 -5.20 80.18 -40.36
CA ASN A 10 -4.18 79.30 -40.91
C ASN A 10 -3.50 78.47 -39.74
N HIS A 11 -3.43 78.96 -38.56
CA HIS A 11 -2.92 78.19 -37.39
C HIS A 11 -3.88 77.08 -37.03
N ILE A 12 -5.20 77.31 -37.05
CA ILE A 12 -6.21 76.32 -36.83
C ILE A 12 -6.16 75.24 -37.93
N LEU A 13 -6.02 75.70 -39.19
CA LEU A 13 -5.91 74.75 -40.33
C LEU A 13 -4.65 73.86 -40.25
N ILE A 14 -3.50 74.47 -39.88
CA ILE A 14 -2.24 73.76 -39.66
C ILE A 14 -2.39 72.83 -38.49
N GLY A 15 -3.05 73.21 -37.38
CA GLY A 15 -3.38 72.34 -36.27
C GLY A 15 -4.22 71.11 -36.69
N PHE A 16 -5.26 71.32 -37.47
CA PHE A 16 -6.08 70.25 -38.02
C PHE A 16 -5.28 69.33 -38.95
N ILE A 17 -4.41 69.85 -39.80
CA ILE A 17 -3.56 69.05 -40.70
C ILE A 17 -2.57 68.19 -39.86
N ILE A 18 -1.97 68.76 -38.82
CA ILE A 18 -1.07 68.01 -37.90
C ILE A 18 -1.86 66.90 -37.21
N ILE A 19 -3.05 67.17 -36.67
CA ILE A 19 -3.90 66.17 -36.05
C ILE A 19 -4.27 65.08 -37.06
N PHE A 20 -4.63 65.42 -38.29
CA PHE A 20 -4.93 64.44 -39.33
C PHE A 20 -3.72 63.56 -39.71
N ILE A 21 -2.52 64.16 -39.77
CA ILE A 21 -1.28 63.41 -40.01
C ILE A 21 -0.99 62.48 -38.85
N LEU A 22 -1.17 62.93 -37.60
CA LEU A 22 -1.00 62.06 -36.41
C LEU A 22 -2.01 60.94 -36.36
N LEU A 23 -3.28 61.20 -36.68
CA LEU A 23 -4.32 60.22 -36.79
C LEU A 23 -4.03 59.20 -37.93
N GLY A 24 -3.58 59.74 -39.09
CA GLY A 24 -3.18 58.90 -40.23
C GLY A 24 -1.96 58.02 -39.91
N TYR A 25 -0.98 58.58 -39.18
CA TYR A 25 0.16 57.80 -38.71
C TYR A 25 -0.27 56.74 -37.65
N ALA A 26 -1.11 57.10 -36.71
CA ALA A 26 -1.66 56.15 -35.73
C ALA A 26 -2.46 55.04 -36.40
N LEU A 27 -3.31 55.38 -37.37
CA LEU A 27 -4.06 54.43 -38.15
C LEU A 27 -3.14 53.54 -38.98
N TYR A 28 -2.13 54.10 -39.66
CA TYR A 28 -1.12 53.32 -40.40
C TYR A 28 -0.38 52.35 -39.45
N ASN A 29 0.00 52.81 -38.27
CA ASN A 29 0.71 51.97 -37.29
C ASN A 29 -0.16 50.81 -36.77
N VAL A 30 -1.44 51.04 -36.50
CA VAL A 30 -2.38 50.02 -36.03
C VAL A 30 -2.80 49.05 -37.14
N THR A 31 -2.98 49.54 -38.39
CA THR A 31 -3.55 48.73 -39.47
C THR A 31 -2.48 48.06 -40.35
N ILE A 32 -1.31 48.68 -40.54
CA ILE A 32 -0.28 48.16 -41.45
C ILE A 32 0.96 47.66 -40.68
N THR A 33 1.54 48.49 -39.78
CA THR A 33 2.76 48.13 -39.09
C THR A 33 2.53 47.01 -38.06
N ASN A 34 1.46 47.14 -37.28
CA ASN A 34 1.11 46.19 -36.22
C ASN A 34 -0.23 45.44 -36.52
N GLY A 35 -0.74 45.59 -37.74
CA GLY A 35 -2.05 45.05 -38.13
C GLY A 35 -2.16 43.52 -37.95
N GLU A 36 -1.10 42.81 -38.30
CA GLU A 36 -1.04 41.37 -38.12
C GLU A 36 -1.02 40.94 -36.62
N GLU A 37 -0.32 41.71 -35.79
CA GLU A 37 -0.30 41.47 -34.36
C GLU A 37 -1.66 41.75 -33.71
N TYR A 38 -2.31 42.85 -34.06
CA TYR A 38 -3.62 43.16 -33.54
C TYR A 38 -4.68 42.24 -34.09
N TYR A 39 -4.54 41.75 -35.32
CA TYR A 39 -5.40 40.73 -35.87
C TYR A 39 -5.26 39.42 -35.14
N LYS A 40 -4.03 38.94 -34.85
CA LYS A 40 -3.76 37.77 -34.03
C LYS A 40 -4.33 37.93 -32.62
N LYS A 41 -4.16 39.06 -31.98
CA LYS A 41 -4.76 39.36 -30.67
C LYS A 41 -6.30 39.38 -30.72
N SER A 42 -6.90 39.88 -31.78
CA SER A 42 -8.36 39.85 -31.96
C SER A 42 -8.88 38.43 -32.10
N ILE A 43 -8.18 37.62 -32.88
CA ILE A 43 -8.51 36.19 -33.04
C ILE A 43 -8.35 35.45 -31.71
N SER A 44 -7.25 35.65 -31.01
CA SER A 44 -6.99 34.97 -29.72
C SER A 44 -8.02 35.34 -28.64
N ASN A 45 -8.68 36.49 -28.76
CA ASN A 45 -9.74 36.88 -27.83
C ASN A 45 -11.11 36.26 -28.18
N ARG A 46 -11.30 35.78 -29.41
CA ARG A 46 -12.55 35.19 -29.90
C ARG A 46 -12.49 33.69 -30.05
N ILE A 47 -11.31 33.13 -30.30
CA ILE A 47 -11.10 31.69 -30.51
C ILE A 47 -10.40 31.12 -29.26
N LYS A 48 -11.07 30.17 -28.62
CA LYS A 48 -10.52 29.41 -27.53
C LYS A 48 -10.22 27.98 -27.99
N GLN A 49 -9.05 27.50 -27.57
CA GLN A 49 -8.71 26.08 -27.66
C GLN A 49 -9.34 25.36 -26.47
N ILE A 50 -10.14 24.33 -26.75
CA ILE A 50 -10.72 23.45 -25.72
C ILE A 50 -10.09 22.09 -25.85
N GLU A 51 -9.51 21.60 -24.74
CA GLU A 51 -9.04 20.22 -24.66
C GLU A 51 -10.20 19.24 -24.70
N THR A 52 -10.05 18.19 -25.50
CA THR A 52 -10.94 17.03 -25.51
C THR A 52 -10.24 15.86 -24.82
N GLN A 53 -10.86 15.33 -23.77
CA GLN A 53 -10.28 14.23 -23.01
C GLN A 53 -10.29 12.95 -23.83
N ALA A 54 -9.20 12.19 -23.76
CA ALA A 54 -9.15 10.84 -24.30
C ALA A 54 -9.91 9.87 -23.38
N LYS A 55 -10.55 8.86 -23.96
CA LYS A 55 -11.07 7.73 -23.19
C LYS A 55 -9.87 6.87 -22.77
N ARG A 56 -9.77 6.53 -21.49
CA ARG A 56 -8.79 5.55 -21.01
C ARG A 56 -9.16 4.17 -21.53
N GLY A 57 -8.20 3.38 -22.00
CA GLY A 57 -8.41 2.02 -22.52
C GLY A 57 -9.13 1.13 -21.52
N ASP A 58 -9.98 0.25 -21.99
CA ASP A 58 -10.71 -0.69 -21.14
C ASP A 58 -9.82 -1.87 -20.76
N ILE A 59 -10.07 -2.49 -19.59
CA ILE A 59 -9.37 -3.68 -19.15
C ILE A 59 -10.36 -4.85 -19.12
N TYR A 60 -10.02 -5.93 -19.80
CA TYR A 60 -10.84 -7.12 -19.92
C TYR A 60 -10.19 -8.34 -19.28
N ASP A 61 -11.01 -9.30 -18.86
CA ASP A 61 -10.55 -10.65 -18.52
C ASP A 61 -10.19 -11.44 -19.80
N ARG A 62 -9.69 -12.67 -19.65
CA ARG A 62 -9.31 -13.53 -20.77
C ARG A 62 -10.47 -13.87 -21.71
N ASN A 63 -11.72 -13.77 -21.26
CA ASN A 63 -12.96 -14.11 -21.95
C ASN A 63 -13.68 -12.88 -22.52
N GLY A 64 -13.10 -11.68 -22.37
CA GLY A 64 -13.66 -10.39 -22.83
C GLY A 64 -14.68 -9.77 -21.87
N LYS A 65 -14.76 -10.23 -20.62
CA LYS A 65 -15.56 -9.57 -19.57
C LYS A 65 -14.86 -8.31 -19.08
N ILE A 66 -15.58 -7.22 -18.93
CA ILE A 66 -15.04 -5.94 -18.50
C ILE A 66 -14.62 -6.01 -17.02
N LEU A 67 -13.37 -5.68 -16.74
CA LEU A 67 -12.81 -5.51 -15.41
C LEU A 67 -12.71 -4.05 -15.01
N ALA A 68 -12.33 -3.18 -15.94
CA ALA A 68 -12.31 -1.73 -15.76
C ALA A 68 -12.71 -1.06 -17.08
N THR A 69 -13.53 -0.03 -16.99
CA THR A 69 -13.97 0.78 -18.13
C THR A 69 -14.02 2.25 -17.75
N SER A 70 -14.20 3.11 -18.75
CA SER A 70 -14.38 4.54 -18.51
C SER A 70 -15.79 4.91 -18.90
N GLU A 71 -16.55 5.42 -17.95
CA GLU A 71 -17.91 5.93 -18.15
C GLU A 71 -17.92 7.45 -18.22
N VAL A 72 -18.91 7.99 -18.91
CA VAL A 72 -19.12 9.44 -18.95
C VAL A 72 -19.78 9.84 -17.64
N GLY A 73 -19.05 10.54 -16.80
CA GLY A 73 -19.57 11.25 -15.65
C GLY A 73 -20.11 12.63 -16.07
N PHE A 74 -21.04 13.14 -15.29
CA PHE A 74 -21.68 14.41 -15.53
C PHE A 74 -21.50 15.31 -14.32
N ALA A 75 -21.02 16.53 -14.58
CA ALA A 75 -21.00 17.61 -13.60
C ALA A 75 -21.84 18.78 -14.14
N ILE A 76 -22.31 19.63 -13.27
CA ILE A 76 -23.09 20.80 -13.66
C ILE A 76 -22.30 22.06 -13.38
N GLU A 77 -22.12 22.86 -14.39
CA GLU A 77 -21.46 24.15 -14.34
C GLU A 77 -22.45 25.29 -14.64
N LEU A 78 -22.27 26.42 -13.97
CA LEU A 78 -23.02 27.65 -14.23
C LEU A 78 -22.11 28.75 -14.76
N ASN A 79 -22.38 29.21 -15.96
CA ASN A 79 -21.76 30.43 -16.46
C ASN A 79 -22.63 31.65 -16.08
N SER A 80 -22.19 32.32 -15.01
CA SER A 80 -22.90 33.47 -14.44
C SER A 80 -23.04 34.67 -15.40
N GLY A 81 -22.16 34.78 -16.42
CA GLY A 81 -22.19 35.83 -17.42
C GLY A 81 -23.36 35.70 -18.41
N ILE A 82 -23.97 34.52 -18.52
CA ILE A 82 -25.12 34.24 -19.39
C ILE A 82 -26.44 34.51 -18.68
N VAL A 83 -26.46 34.42 -17.36
CA VAL A 83 -27.70 34.58 -16.57
C VAL A 83 -28.19 36.03 -16.64
N PRO A 84 -29.44 36.28 -17.07
CA PRO A 84 -29.99 37.63 -17.11
C PRO A 84 -29.98 38.27 -15.72
N SER A 85 -29.46 39.48 -15.62
CA SER A 85 -29.30 40.18 -14.33
C SER A 85 -30.63 40.43 -13.64
N ASP A 86 -31.70 40.61 -14.41
CA ASP A 86 -33.02 40.96 -13.88
C ASP A 86 -33.74 39.76 -13.24
N ASN A 87 -33.40 38.53 -13.68
CA ASN A 87 -34.03 37.28 -13.18
C ASN A 87 -33.01 36.38 -12.50
N PHE A 88 -31.85 36.90 -12.14
CA PHE A 88 -30.75 36.11 -11.53
C PHE A 88 -31.23 35.36 -10.28
N ALA A 89 -31.98 36.05 -9.39
CA ALA A 89 -32.42 35.49 -8.14
C ALA A 89 -33.38 34.31 -8.34
N GLU A 90 -34.39 34.48 -9.20
CA GLU A 90 -35.38 33.40 -9.49
C GLU A 90 -34.73 32.18 -10.14
N ILE A 91 -33.76 32.41 -11.03
CA ILE A 91 -33.03 31.33 -11.70
C ILE A 91 -32.18 30.55 -10.67
N MET A 92 -31.45 31.23 -9.79
CA MET A 92 -30.65 30.57 -8.75
C MET A 92 -31.49 29.74 -7.77
N ILE A 93 -32.62 30.27 -7.33
CA ILE A 93 -33.59 29.54 -6.50
C ILE A 93 -34.07 28.28 -7.26
N SER A 94 -34.44 28.43 -8.52
CA SER A 94 -34.93 27.33 -9.33
C SER A 94 -33.90 26.25 -9.58
N ILE A 95 -32.60 26.62 -9.78
CA ILE A 95 -31.49 25.68 -9.93
C ILE A 95 -31.27 24.91 -8.61
N TYR A 96 -31.23 25.61 -7.47
CA TYR A 96 -31.07 24.99 -6.18
C TYR A 96 -32.19 23.98 -5.90
N ASP A 97 -33.46 24.41 -6.02
CA ASP A 97 -34.62 23.56 -5.78
C ASP A 97 -34.68 22.35 -6.73
N PHE A 98 -34.19 22.52 -7.95
CA PHE A 98 -34.07 21.44 -8.90
C PHE A 98 -33.05 20.39 -8.43
N LEU A 99 -31.83 20.80 -8.02
CA LEU A 99 -30.79 19.89 -7.57
C LEU A 99 -31.17 19.17 -6.27
N GLU A 100 -31.71 19.91 -5.28
CA GLU A 100 -32.26 19.33 -4.06
C GLU A 100 -33.34 18.27 -4.33
N LYS A 101 -34.26 18.57 -5.26
CA LYS A 101 -35.31 17.63 -5.63
C LYS A 101 -34.77 16.36 -6.30
N GLN A 102 -33.68 16.46 -7.02
CA GLN A 102 -33.01 15.29 -7.60
C GLN A 102 -32.16 14.53 -6.57
N GLY A 103 -31.89 15.11 -5.40
CA GLY A 103 -31.02 14.53 -4.38
C GLY A 103 -29.53 14.57 -4.72
N GLU A 104 -29.13 15.54 -5.58
CA GLU A 104 -27.76 15.69 -6.01
C GLU A 104 -26.94 16.54 -5.05
N GLU A 105 -25.69 16.17 -4.82
CA GLU A 105 -24.74 16.98 -4.06
C GLU A 105 -24.40 18.25 -4.82
N HIS A 106 -24.50 19.40 -4.18
CA HIS A 106 -24.29 20.71 -4.81
C HIS A 106 -23.60 21.69 -3.85
N LEU A 107 -23.27 22.90 -4.38
CA LEU A 107 -22.67 23.97 -3.62
C LEU A 107 -23.46 24.35 -2.38
N GLU A 108 -22.75 24.70 -1.32
CA GLU A 108 -23.31 25.20 -0.07
C GLU A 108 -22.81 26.61 0.27
N PHE A 109 -23.56 27.32 1.10
CA PHE A 109 -23.10 28.58 1.67
C PHE A 109 -22.67 28.38 3.12
N PRO A 110 -21.56 29.00 3.56
CA PRO A 110 -21.01 28.74 4.90
C PRO A 110 -21.90 29.09 6.09
N ILE A 111 -23.06 29.73 5.86
CA ILE A 111 -24.09 29.94 6.87
C ILE A 111 -25.39 29.32 6.36
N TYR A 112 -25.90 28.31 7.03
CA TYR A 112 -27.16 27.68 6.68
C TYR A 112 -28.26 27.89 7.73
N ILE A 113 -29.49 27.61 7.37
CA ILE A 113 -30.69 27.82 8.24
C ILE A 113 -31.33 26.46 8.46
N GLU A 114 -31.35 26.04 9.70
CA GLU A 114 -32.03 24.81 10.13
C GLU A 114 -33.09 25.11 11.17
N ASN A 115 -34.35 24.75 10.90
CA ASN A 115 -35.48 25.01 11.80
C ASN A 115 -35.58 26.49 12.26
N GLY A 116 -35.20 27.42 11.37
CA GLY A 116 -35.20 28.87 11.67
C GLY A 116 -34.02 29.35 12.51
N VAL A 117 -33.07 28.47 12.79
CA VAL A 117 -31.80 28.79 13.49
C VAL A 117 -30.67 28.93 12.47
N TYR A 118 -29.91 30.02 12.54
CA TYR A 118 -28.75 30.25 11.67
C TYR A 118 -27.51 29.63 12.29
N LYS A 119 -26.79 28.85 11.53
CA LYS A 119 -25.58 28.16 11.97
C LYS A 119 -24.43 28.42 10.98
N TYR A 120 -23.20 28.48 11.48
CA TYR A 120 -22.02 28.38 10.63
C TYR A 120 -21.69 26.91 10.39
N ALA A 121 -21.50 26.50 9.14
CA ALA A 121 -21.05 25.17 8.80
C ALA A 121 -19.70 24.84 9.47
N TYR A 122 -18.80 25.80 9.54
CA TYR A 122 -17.50 25.73 10.21
C TYR A 122 -17.63 25.33 11.68
N ASP A 123 -18.56 25.96 12.43
CA ASP A 123 -18.76 25.69 13.86
C ASP A 123 -19.33 24.29 14.09
N GLU A 124 -20.23 23.82 13.25
CA GLU A 124 -20.80 22.49 13.35
C GLU A 124 -19.78 21.42 12.98
N SER A 125 -18.88 21.67 12.00
CA SER A 125 -17.76 20.78 11.68
C SER A 125 -16.80 20.62 12.85
N ILE A 126 -16.48 21.72 13.56
CA ILE A 126 -15.65 21.67 14.77
C ILE A 126 -16.32 20.85 15.86
N LYS A 127 -17.61 21.07 16.12
CA LYS A 127 -18.38 20.32 17.14
C LYS A 127 -18.40 18.83 16.82
N LYS A 128 -18.70 18.48 15.57
CA LYS A 128 -18.68 17.09 15.14
C LYS A 128 -17.30 16.47 15.40
N TRP A 129 -16.23 17.13 14.97
CA TRP A 129 -14.86 16.64 15.19
C TRP A 129 -14.53 16.45 16.68
N LEU A 130 -14.94 17.41 17.54
CA LEU A 130 -14.74 17.33 18.98
C LEU A 130 -15.45 16.10 19.58
N LEU A 131 -16.71 15.91 19.25
CA LEU A 131 -17.51 14.78 19.72
C LEU A 131 -16.96 13.44 19.24
N ASP A 132 -16.58 13.34 17.95
CA ASP A 132 -16.02 12.15 17.35
C ASP A 132 -14.66 11.75 17.99
N ASN A 133 -13.95 12.73 18.57
CA ASN A 133 -12.69 12.51 19.29
C ASN A 133 -12.83 12.49 20.83
N GLY A 134 -14.07 12.46 21.36
CA GLY A 134 -14.36 12.30 22.80
C GLY A 134 -14.22 13.58 23.62
N TYR A 135 -14.22 14.75 22.97
CA TYR A 135 -14.19 16.05 23.63
C TYR A 135 -15.60 16.65 23.75
N ASP A 136 -15.78 17.53 24.73
CA ASP A 136 -16.99 18.35 24.84
C ASP A 136 -16.97 19.45 23.78
N GLU A 137 -18.16 19.83 23.25
CA GLU A 137 -18.32 20.84 22.19
C GLU A 137 -17.76 22.24 22.57
N THR A 138 -17.46 22.49 23.83
CA THR A 138 -16.93 23.77 24.35
C THR A 138 -15.40 23.83 24.34
N TRP A 139 -14.71 22.75 23.99
CA TRP A 139 -13.26 22.73 23.98
C TRP A 139 -12.70 23.60 22.86
N THR A 140 -11.65 24.36 23.19
CA THR A 140 -10.93 25.20 22.21
C THR A 140 -9.82 24.41 21.56
N ALA A 141 -9.43 24.81 20.35
CA ALA A 141 -8.29 24.19 19.64
C ALA A 141 -7.03 24.17 20.52
N LYS A 142 -6.78 25.25 21.25
CA LYS A 142 -5.64 25.32 22.18
C LYS A 142 -5.77 24.29 23.30
N ALA A 143 -6.93 24.17 23.93
CA ALA A 143 -7.15 23.19 25.01
C ALA A 143 -7.00 21.76 24.51
N VAL A 144 -7.58 21.44 23.34
CA VAL A 144 -7.44 20.14 22.68
C VAL A 144 -5.96 19.85 22.35
N PHE A 145 -5.26 20.81 21.78
CA PHE A 145 -3.85 20.65 21.44
C PHE A 145 -2.99 20.42 22.69
N GLU A 146 -3.20 21.18 23.76
CA GLU A 146 -2.51 21.03 25.04
C GLU A 146 -2.84 19.70 25.71
N ASP A 147 -4.09 19.25 25.65
CA ASP A 147 -4.52 17.95 26.20
C ASP A 147 -3.84 16.79 25.44
N ILE A 148 -3.93 16.80 24.11
CA ILE A 148 -3.28 15.79 23.27
C ILE A 148 -1.76 15.85 23.45
N ARG A 149 -1.17 17.04 23.51
CA ARG A 149 0.26 17.25 23.78
C ARG A 149 0.64 16.64 25.14
N SER A 150 -0.14 16.93 26.20
CA SER A 150 0.07 16.41 27.55
C SER A 150 -0.14 14.89 27.60
N ALA A 151 -1.22 14.38 26.99
CA ALA A 151 -1.50 12.94 26.90
C ALA A 151 -0.42 12.16 26.15
N ASN A 152 0.36 12.82 25.30
CA ASN A 152 1.51 12.24 24.60
C ASN A 152 2.85 12.65 25.22
N TYR A 153 2.84 13.30 26.38
CA TYR A 153 4.03 13.70 27.15
C TYR A 153 5.05 14.55 26.36
N ILE A 154 4.55 15.37 25.43
CA ILE A 154 5.40 16.25 24.62
C ILE A 154 5.76 17.49 25.44
N ASP A 155 7.06 17.80 25.57
CA ASP A 155 7.56 18.88 26.39
C ASP A 155 6.93 20.25 26.07
N GLU A 156 6.45 20.93 27.10
CA GLU A 156 5.89 22.30 27.00
C GLU A 156 6.92 23.34 26.52
N ALA A 157 8.23 23.05 26.67
CA ALA A 157 9.28 23.94 26.17
C ALA A 157 9.44 23.93 24.63
N LEU A 158 8.90 22.91 23.94
CA LEU A 158 8.88 22.85 22.48
C LEU A 158 7.89 23.86 21.92
N SER A 159 8.18 24.41 20.73
CA SER A 159 7.20 25.22 20.02
C SER A 159 5.99 24.38 19.61
N ASP A 160 4.84 25.02 19.43
CA ASP A 160 3.63 24.34 18.99
C ASP A 160 3.78 23.64 17.63
N TYR A 161 4.63 24.17 16.76
CA TYR A 161 4.97 23.56 15.49
C TYR A 161 5.77 22.26 15.67
N GLU A 162 6.78 22.27 16.55
CA GLU A 162 7.58 21.08 16.84
C GLU A 162 6.73 20.01 17.53
N ALA A 163 5.89 20.41 18.48
CA ALA A 163 4.93 19.51 19.12
C ALA A 163 3.94 18.89 18.13
N TYR A 164 3.38 19.69 17.20
CA TYR A 164 2.49 19.20 16.15
C TYR A 164 3.21 18.23 15.21
N ARG A 165 4.46 18.49 14.82
CA ARG A 165 5.25 17.58 13.99
C ARG A 165 5.45 16.21 14.66
N ILE A 166 5.69 16.22 15.97
CA ILE A 166 5.77 14.96 16.73
C ILE A 166 4.44 14.20 16.67
N LEU A 167 3.32 14.87 16.90
CA LEU A 167 1.98 14.30 16.81
C LEU A 167 1.67 13.77 15.39
N TYR A 168 2.01 14.55 14.39
CA TYR A 168 1.85 14.19 12.97
C TYR A 168 2.65 12.90 12.63
N ASN A 169 3.91 12.82 13.06
CA ASN A 169 4.74 11.62 12.86
C ASN A 169 4.23 10.39 13.62
N GLN A 170 3.44 10.61 14.67
CA GLN A 170 2.72 9.55 15.39
C GLN A 170 1.39 9.15 14.73
N GLY A 171 1.08 9.72 13.55
CA GLY A 171 -0.16 9.49 12.82
C GLY A 171 -1.38 10.22 13.40
N LYS A 172 -1.16 11.25 14.23
CA LYS A 172 -2.23 12.08 14.81
C LYS A 172 -2.39 13.36 14.00
N TYR A 173 -3.38 13.38 13.15
CA TYR A 173 -3.70 14.53 12.30
C TYR A 173 -4.73 15.41 12.99
N LEU A 174 -4.29 16.57 13.48
CA LEU A 174 -5.18 17.52 14.15
C LEU A 174 -5.57 18.65 13.17
N PRO A 175 -6.85 19.01 13.06
CA PRO A 175 -7.30 20.13 12.23
C PRO A 175 -7.02 21.47 12.93
N ILE A 176 -5.80 21.64 13.45
CA ILE A 176 -5.39 22.79 14.27
C ILE A 176 -4.18 23.46 13.63
N SER A 177 -4.25 24.76 13.47
CA SER A 177 -3.11 25.59 13.02
C SER A 177 -2.13 25.81 14.17
N THR A 178 -0.90 25.35 14.02
CA THR A 178 0.17 25.55 15.01
C THR A 178 0.59 27.02 15.16
N ALA A 179 0.40 27.81 14.11
CA ALA A 179 0.74 29.25 14.15
C ALA A 179 -0.22 30.09 15.01
N LYS A 180 -1.46 29.61 15.23
CA LYS A 180 -2.50 30.37 15.92
C LYS A 180 -3.19 29.60 17.05
N LEU A 181 -2.97 28.30 17.14
CA LEU A 181 -3.71 27.36 18.01
C LEU A 181 -5.23 27.53 17.88
N LEU A 182 -5.69 27.64 16.63
CA LEU A 182 -7.09 27.67 16.24
C LEU A 182 -7.41 26.45 15.37
N PHE A 183 -8.64 25.97 15.41
CA PHE A 183 -9.10 25.01 14.40
C PHE A 183 -8.99 25.62 13.00
N LEU A 184 -8.68 24.82 12.00
CA LEU A 184 -8.61 25.29 10.60
C LEU A 184 -9.95 25.88 10.18
N GLU A 185 -11.05 25.31 10.63
CA GLU A 185 -12.39 25.81 10.39
C GLU A 185 -12.63 27.21 11.00
N GLU A 186 -12.05 27.54 12.15
CA GLU A 186 -12.10 28.89 12.73
C GLU A 186 -11.35 29.91 11.85
N ILE A 187 -10.25 29.47 11.26
CA ILE A 187 -9.47 30.31 10.32
C ILE A 187 -10.26 30.51 9.02
N TYR A 188 -10.87 29.46 8.49
CA TYR A 188 -11.74 29.55 7.30
C TYR A 188 -12.94 30.45 7.58
N LYS A 189 -13.64 30.29 8.70
CA LYS A 189 -14.70 31.19 9.15
C LYS A 189 -14.24 32.64 9.23
N THR A 190 -13.08 32.89 9.85
CA THR A 190 -12.52 34.24 9.97
C THR A 190 -12.21 34.84 8.59
N THR A 191 -11.67 34.02 7.67
CA THR A 191 -11.35 34.45 6.30
C THR A 191 -12.64 34.76 5.53
N PHE A 192 -13.65 33.92 5.64
CA PHE A 192 -14.98 34.16 5.08
C PHE A 192 -15.58 35.47 5.60
N LEU A 193 -15.62 35.69 6.91
CA LEU A 193 -16.15 36.93 7.50
C LEU A 193 -15.36 38.16 7.06
N LYS A 194 -14.04 38.05 7.00
CA LYS A 194 -13.14 39.12 6.56
C LYS A 194 -13.36 39.49 5.09
N MET A 195 -13.68 38.53 4.22
CA MET A 195 -14.06 38.79 2.83
C MET A 195 -15.23 39.78 2.73
N TYR A 196 -16.11 39.75 3.72
CA TYR A 196 -17.26 40.65 3.85
C TYR A 196 -17.03 41.84 4.80
N GLY A 197 -15.84 42.02 5.33
CA GLY A 197 -15.54 43.08 6.28
C GLY A 197 -16.32 42.99 7.58
N LEU A 198 -16.58 41.75 8.04
CA LEU A 198 -17.28 41.45 9.28
C LEU A 198 -16.31 41.03 10.38
N ASP A 199 -16.69 41.32 11.64
CA ASP A 199 -15.91 40.93 12.82
C ASP A 199 -16.02 39.39 13.04
N ALA A 200 -14.96 38.82 13.62
CA ALA A 200 -14.87 37.36 13.79
C ALA A 200 -15.91 36.78 14.77
N ASP A 201 -16.45 37.58 15.66
CA ASP A 201 -17.43 37.23 16.70
C ASP A 201 -18.90 37.49 16.31
N VAL A 202 -19.13 37.97 15.08
CA VAL A 202 -20.50 38.22 14.59
C VAL A 202 -21.31 36.95 14.59
N SER A 203 -22.59 37.05 15.05
CA SER A 203 -23.49 35.89 15.02
C SER A 203 -23.79 35.43 13.59
N ALA A 204 -24.03 34.12 13.36
CA ALA A 204 -24.40 33.60 12.04
C ALA A 204 -25.62 34.35 11.47
N LYS A 205 -26.61 34.67 12.29
CA LYS A 205 -27.80 35.44 11.91
C LYS A 205 -27.44 36.86 11.44
N ASP A 206 -26.62 37.58 12.19
CA ASP A 206 -26.26 38.96 11.85
C ASP A 206 -25.32 39.00 10.66
N ALA A 207 -24.40 38.04 10.57
CA ALA A 207 -23.54 37.90 9.38
C ALA A 207 -24.37 37.62 8.13
N PHE A 208 -25.27 36.66 8.17
CA PHE A 208 -26.21 36.36 7.09
C PHE A 208 -26.95 37.60 6.61
N LYS A 209 -27.60 38.34 7.54
CA LYS A 209 -28.36 39.55 7.23
C LYS A 209 -27.48 40.66 6.63
N LYS A 210 -26.28 40.88 7.19
CA LYS A 210 -25.33 41.87 6.68
C LYS A 210 -24.83 41.50 5.29
N ILE A 211 -24.55 40.23 5.04
CA ILE A 211 -24.11 39.73 3.73
C ILE A 211 -25.25 39.83 2.71
N ARG A 212 -26.47 39.38 3.08
CA ARG A 212 -27.67 39.48 2.27
C ARG A 212 -27.96 40.93 1.81
N SER A 213 -27.82 41.92 2.72
CA SER A 213 -28.12 43.33 2.44
C SER A 213 -27.06 44.05 1.61
N ARG A 214 -25.99 43.41 1.20
CA ARG A 214 -24.92 44.06 0.42
C ARG A 214 -25.41 44.47 -0.95
N SER A 215 -25.20 45.72 -1.29
CA SER A 215 -25.64 46.30 -2.58
C SER A 215 -25.03 45.60 -3.82
N GLU A 216 -23.89 44.95 -3.67
CA GLU A 216 -23.23 44.17 -4.72
C GLU A 216 -24.02 42.92 -5.09
N PHE A 217 -24.78 42.33 -4.15
CA PHE A 217 -25.57 41.12 -4.42
C PHE A 217 -26.98 41.40 -4.94
N LYS A 218 -27.52 42.59 -4.71
CA LYS A 218 -28.84 43.03 -5.17
C LYS A 218 -29.96 42.06 -4.84
N ILE A 219 -29.96 41.50 -3.61
CA ILE A 219 -31.01 40.59 -3.14
C ILE A 219 -32.15 41.44 -2.59
N ASP A 220 -33.37 41.29 -3.13
CA ASP A 220 -34.54 42.03 -2.70
C ASP A 220 -34.95 41.59 -1.27
N GLU A 221 -35.35 42.56 -0.45
CA GLU A 221 -35.81 42.30 0.90
C GLU A 221 -37.12 41.46 0.96
N ALA A 222 -37.86 41.42 -0.17
CA ALA A 222 -39.09 40.65 -0.28
C ALA A 222 -38.86 39.13 -0.26
N TYR A 223 -37.64 38.64 -0.64
CA TYR A 223 -37.33 37.21 -0.54
C TYR A 223 -37.26 36.72 0.92
N SER A 224 -37.70 35.52 1.16
CA SER A 224 -37.49 34.87 2.46
C SER A 224 -35.99 34.71 2.74
N ASP A 225 -35.61 34.45 4.01
CA ASP A 225 -34.21 34.15 4.34
C ASP A 225 -33.76 32.82 3.74
N GLU A 226 -34.67 31.87 3.53
CA GLU A 226 -34.41 30.59 2.84
C GLU A 226 -34.11 30.80 1.33
N ASP A 227 -34.91 31.65 0.67
CA ASP A 227 -34.64 31.98 -0.74
C ASP A 227 -33.35 32.81 -0.88
N ALA A 228 -33.11 33.73 0.06
CA ALA A 228 -31.89 34.50 0.09
C ALA A 228 -30.65 33.60 0.30
N TYR A 229 -30.76 32.53 1.10
CA TYR A 229 -29.72 31.53 1.24
C TYR A 229 -29.36 30.88 -0.09
N LYS A 230 -30.36 30.40 -0.85
CA LYS A 230 -30.17 29.80 -2.17
C LYS A 230 -29.46 30.75 -3.14
N ILE A 231 -29.84 32.00 -3.14
CA ILE A 231 -29.17 33.04 -3.98
C ILE A 231 -27.73 33.27 -3.53
N LEU A 232 -27.50 33.33 -2.21
CA LEU A 232 -26.18 33.61 -1.64
C LEU A 232 -25.16 32.52 -1.95
N ILE A 233 -25.55 31.25 -2.08
CA ILE A 233 -24.66 30.17 -2.52
C ILE A 233 -23.93 30.58 -3.79
N PHE A 234 -24.66 30.94 -4.81
CA PHE A 234 -24.06 31.27 -6.13
C PHE A 234 -23.33 32.63 -6.10
N LYS A 235 -23.90 33.65 -5.43
CA LYS A 235 -23.25 34.98 -5.33
C LYS A 235 -21.93 34.92 -4.59
N HIS A 236 -21.84 34.11 -3.56
CA HIS A 236 -20.64 33.89 -2.79
C HIS A 236 -19.58 33.18 -3.65
N THR A 237 -19.91 32.07 -4.28
CA THR A 237 -19.00 31.31 -5.13
C THR A 237 -18.44 32.15 -6.27
N ILE A 238 -19.29 32.95 -6.94
CA ILE A 238 -18.85 33.90 -7.98
C ILE A 238 -17.88 34.93 -7.40
N LYS A 239 -18.13 35.41 -6.17
CA LYS A 239 -17.23 36.38 -5.51
C LYS A 239 -15.88 35.77 -5.14
N GLU A 240 -15.87 34.54 -4.70
CA GLU A 240 -14.63 33.80 -4.37
C GLU A 240 -13.72 33.62 -5.59
N GLN A 241 -14.28 33.42 -6.79
CA GLN A 241 -13.49 33.35 -8.03
C GLN A 241 -12.70 34.64 -8.34
N GLY A 242 -13.09 35.78 -7.79
CA GLY A 242 -12.40 37.04 -7.95
C GLY A 242 -12.20 37.48 -9.40
N TYR A 243 -10.99 37.40 -9.94
CA TYR A 243 -10.67 37.75 -11.33
C TYR A 243 -11.21 36.73 -12.35
N LEU A 244 -11.47 35.49 -11.93
CA LEU A 244 -12.00 34.41 -12.77
C LEU A 244 -13.53 34.38 -12.81
N LYS A 245 -14.21 35.42 -12.32
CA LYS A 245 -15.68 35.50 -12.20
C LYS A 245 -16.47 35.29 -13.51
N TYR A 246 -15.79 35.25 -14.65
CA TYR A 246 -16.37 35.00 -15.95
C TYR A 246 -16.19 33.54 -16.38
N GLU A 247 -15.42 32.76 -15.67
CA GLU A 247 -15.36 31.32 -15.88
C GLU A 247 -16.56 30.64 -15.25
N PRO A 248 -17.04 29.51 -15.83
CA PRO A 248 -18.11 28.73 -15.23
C PRO A 248 -17.75 28.27 -13.80
N ILE A 249 -18.72 28.32 -12.91
CA ILE A 249 -18.59 27.74 -11.55
C ILE A 249 -19.15 26.32 -11.55
N LEU A 250 -18.45 25.41 -10.90
CA LEU A 250 -18.91 24.04 -10.70
C LEU A 250 -20.00 24.06 -9.61
N VAL A 251 -21.25 23.77 -10.04
CA VAL A 251 -22.43 23.83 -9.14
C VAL A 251 -22.68 22.49 -8.49
N ALA A 252 -22.55 21.40 -9.25
CA ALA A 252 -22.65 20.03 -8.75
C ALA A 252 -21.53 19.18 -9.38
N PRO A 253 -20.59 18.65 -8.58
CA PRO A 253 -19.39 18.01 -9.09
C PRO A 253 -19.64 16.62 -9.68
N SER A 254 -20.74 15.98 -9.29
CA SER A 254 -21.14 14.67 -9.82
C SER A 254 -22.67 14.59 -9.78
N VAL A 255 -23.28 14.29 -10.91
CA VAL A 255 -24.73 14.13 -10.99
C VAL A 255 -25.10 12.89 -11.78
N SER A 256 -26.29 12.37 -11.52
CA SER A 256 -26.85 11.23 -12.23
C SER A 256 -27.07 11.57 -13.71
N LYS A 257 -27.07 10.56 -14.58
CA LYS A 257 -27.35 10.71 -16.00
C LYS A 257 -28.76 11.29 -16.21
N GLU A 258 -29.71 10.88 -15.38
CA GLU A 258 -31.09 11.36 -15.41
C GLU A 258 -31.13 12.87 -15.12
N THR A 259 -30.41 13.35 -14.12
CA THR A 259 -30.31 14.78 -13.81
C THR A 259 -29.64 15.56 -14.94
N ALA A 260 -28.56 15.02 -15.51
CA ALA A 260 -27.87 15.65 -16.62
C ALA A 260 -28.80 15.79 -17.84
N VAL A 261 -29.55 14.75 -18.21
CA VAL A 261 -30.54 14.82 -19.30
C VAL A 261 -31.62 15.87 -19.01
N LEU A 262 -32.14 15.93 -17.77
CA LEU A 262 -33.13 16.94 -17.39
C LEU A 262 -32.58 18.36 -17.46
N VAL A 263 -31.32 18.59 -17.10
CA VAL A 263 -30.67 19.89 -17.25
C VAL A 263 -30.59 20.28 -18.74
N GLN A 264 -30.26 19.33 -19.62
CA GLN A 264 -30.15 19.56 -21.06
C GLN A 264 -31.53 19.86 -21.68
N GLU A 265 -32.55 19.11 -21.29
CA GLU A 265 -33.93 19.31 -21.79
C GLU A 265 -34.52 20.65 -21.30
N LYS A 266 -34.22 21.04 -20.06
CA LYS A 266 -34.72 22.27 -19.44
C LYS A 266 -33.78 23.47 -19.56
N GLY A 267 -32.84 23.45 -20.50
CA GLY A 267 -31.83 24.50 -20.65
C GLY A 267 -32.41 25.91 -20.85
N TYR A 268 -33.67 26.04 -21.32
CA TYR A 268 -34.35 27.33 -21.37
C TYR A 268 -34.86 27.82 -20.02
N GLU A 269 -35.11 26.93 -19.05
CA GLU A 269 -35.49 27.27 -17.67
C GLU A 269 -34.27 27.68 -16.84
N PHE A 270 -33.07 27.17 -17.16
CA PHE A 270 -31.83 27.38 -16.46
C PHE A 270 -30.75 28.04 -17.31
N PRO A 271 -30.93 29.30 -17.73
CA PRO A 271 -29.96 30.00 -18.56
C PRO A 271 -28.62 30.10 -17.85
N GLY A 272 -27.55 29.71 -18.55
CA GLY A 272 -26.20 29.67 -18.02
C GLY A 272 -25.77 28.32 -17.40
N LEU A 273 -26.71 27.43 -17.11
CA LEU A 273 -26.40 26.08 -16.66
C LEU A 273 -25.95 25.23 -17.85
N SER A 274 -24.91 24.47 -17.67
CA SER A 274 -24.34 23.56 -18.67
C SER A 274 -23.84 22.29 -18.03
N ILE A 275 -23.79 21.22 -18.82
CA ILE A 275 -23.24 19.95 -18.41
C ILE A 275 -21.77 19.91 -18.79
N LYS A 276 -20.92 19.62 -17.85
CA LYS A 276 -19.54 19.25 -18.08
C LYS A 276 -19.44 17.73 -18.11
N TYR A 277 -18.86 17.22 -19.18
CA TYR A 277 -18.60 15.79 -19.33
C TYR A 277 -17.22 15.47 -18.77
N GLU A 278 -17.17 14.54 -17.85
CA GLU A 278 -15.91 14.02 -17.29
C GLU A 278 -15.84 12.53 -17.56
N THR A 279 -14.64 12.00 -17.68
CA THR A 279 -14.45 10.56 -17.85
C THR A 279 -14.12 9.97 -16.47
N ILE A 280 -15.01 9.14 -15.95
CA ILE A 280 -14.86 8.47 -14.65
C ILE A 280 -14.46 7.03 -14.89
N ARG A 281 -13.36 6.59 -14.24
CA ARG A 281 -12.94 5.18 -14.27
C ARG A 281 -13.86 4.36 -13.40
N THR A 282 -14.43 3.28 -13.93
CA THR A 282 -15.42 2.44 -13.27
C THR A 282 -14.95 0.99 -13.27
N TYR A 283 -15.14 0.32 -12.14
CA TYR A 283 -14.79 -1.08 -11.93
C TYR A 283 -16.06 -1.88 -11.62
N PRO A 284 -16.71 -2.49 -12.62
CA PRO A 284 -18.03 -3.12 -12.47
C PRO A 284 -18.07 -4.30 -11.50
N ASN A 285 -16.89 -4.86 -11.17
CA ASN A 285 -16.76 -6.00 -10.28
C ASN A 285 -16.27 -5.62 -8.86
N TYR A 286 -16.28 -4.31 -8.53
CA TYR A 286 -15.97 -3.75 -7.21
C TYR A 286 -14.59 -4.18 -6.67
N SER A 287 -14.55 -5.17 -5.78
CA SER A 287 -13.33 -5.66 -5.14
C SER A 287 -12.65 -6.82 -5.88
N SER A 288 -13.31 -7.40 -6.89
CA SER A 288 -12.72 -8.52 -7.63
C SER A 288 -11.52 -8.08 -8.45
N ALA A 289 -10.42 -8.82 -8.31
CA ALA A 289 -9.14 -8.55 -8.93
C ALA A 289 -8.51 -7.19 -8.56
N ALA A 290 -8.94 -6.56 -7.45
CA ALA A 290 -8.48 -5.23 -7.04
C ALA A 290 -6.96 -5.09 -6.98
N HIS A 291 -6.27 -6.08 -6.40
CA HIS A 291 -4.80 -6.07 -6.28
C HIS A 291 -4.06 -6.26 -7.62
N ILE A 292 -4.75 -6.80 -8.64
CA ILE A 292 -4.22 -6.92 -10.00
C ILE A 292 -4.47 -5.62 -10.75
N LEU A 293 -5.70 -5.13 -10.72
CA LEU A 293 -6.09 -3.89 -11.41
C LEU A 293 -5.33 -2.69 -10.84
N GLY A 294 -5.23 -2.60 -9.52
CA GLY A 294 -4.73 -1.42 -8.85
C GLY A 294 -5.78 -0.32 -8.80
N TYR A 295 -5.39 0.90 -8.46
CA TYR A 295 -6.31 2.02 -8.30
C TYR A 295 -5.77 3.33 -8.90
N MET A 296 -6.68 4.27 -9.12
CA MET A 296 -6.40 5.60 -9.63
C MET A 296 -6.15 6.60 -8.50
N GLY A 297 -5.35 7.64 -8.74
CA GLY A 297 -5.12 8.68 -7.75
C GLY A 297 -4.48 9.92 -8.34
N LYS A 298 -4.54 11.04 -7.64
CA LYS A 298 -3.92 12.31 -8.05
C LYS A 298 -2.39 12.20 -8.01
N ILE A 299 -1.71 12.94 -8.88
CA ILE A 299 -0.26 13.14 -8.83
C ILE A 299 0.07 13.84 -7.50
N ALA A 300 0.85 13.20 -6.62
CA ALA A 300 1.07 13.66 -5.24
C ALA A 300 2.53 13.67 -4.82
N THR A 301 3.35 12.70 -5.24
CA THR A 301 4.75 12.58 -4.84
C THR A 301 5.68 13.40 -5.73
N GLU A 302 6.85 13.77 -5.23
CA GLU A 302 7.86 14.52 -5.99
C GLU A 302 8.32 13.76 -7.24
N SER A 303 8.53 12.45 -7.13
CA SER A 303 8.89 11.59 -8.27
C SER A 303 7.76 11.52 -9.32
N GLU A 304 6.49 11.48 -8.89
CA GLU A 304 5.37 11.53 -9.82
C GLU A 304 5.25 12.89 -10.51
N LEU A 305 5.51 14.00 -9.81
CA LEU A 305 5.54 15.33 -10.41
C LEU A 305 6.63 15.41 -11.48
N GLU A 306 7.82 14.95 -11.19
CA GLU A 306 8.93 14.91 -12.15
C GLU A 306 8.56 14.07 -13.37
N THR A 307 8.10 12.84 -13.17
CA THR A 307 7.79 11.91 -14.27
C THR A 307 6.59 12.36 -15.11
N TYR A 308 5.46 12.69 -14.46
CA TYR A 308 4.21 12.93 -15.20
C TYR A 308 4.03 14.39 -15.60
N VAL A 309 4.39 15.35 -14.74
CA VAL A 309 4.19 16.76 -15.05
C VAL A 309 5.36 17.33 -15.88
N ASP A 310 6.60 17.14 -15.38
CA ASP A 310 7.76 17.79 -15.98
C ASP A 310 8.22 17.08 -17.26
N GLU A 311 8.23 15.72 -17.28
CA GLU A 311 8.68 14.97 -18.44
C GLU A 311 7.56 14.68 -19.45
N LYS A 312 6.36 14.26 -18.98
CA LYS A 312 5.24 13.83 -19.83
C LYS A 312 4.21 14.94 -20.09
N GLY A 313 4.29 16.09 -19.41
CA GLY A 313 3.40 17.24 -19.62
C GLY A 313 1.96 17.05 -19.14
N TYR A 314 1.74 16.17 -18.16
CA TYR A 314 0.44 16.00 -17.53
C TYR A 314 0.05 17.24 -16.70
N ASN A 315 -1.24 17.46 -16.53
CA ASN A 315 -1.70 18.47 -15.60
C ASN A 315 -1.48 18.00 -14.16
N ARG A 316 -0.98 18.88 -13.30
CA ARG A 316 -0.70 18.56 -11.88
C ARG A 316 -1.89 17.95 -11.13
N ASN A 317 -3.11 18.33 -11.48
CA ASN A 317 -4.33 17.81 -10.84
C ASN A 317 -4.89 16.54 -11.52
N GLN A 318 -4.19 16.00 -12.50
CA GLN A 318 -4.65 14.85 -13.25
C GLN A 318 -4.60 13.58 -12.40
N ILE A 319 -5.55 12.69 -12.65
CA ILE A 319 -5.63 11.38 -12.02
C ILE A 319 -4.87 10.39 -12.91
N ILE A 320 -3.99 9.61 -12.29
CA ILE A 320 -3.14 8.59 -12.93
C ILE A 320 -3.35 7.23 -12.24
N GLY A 321 -2.97 6.15 -12.89
CA GLY A 321 -2.85 4.84 -12.25
C GLY A 321 -1.72 4.83 -11.22
N LYS A 322 -1.99 4.31 -10.02
CA LYS A 322 -1.03 4.29 -8.90
C LYS A 322 -0.35 2.94 -8.74
N THR A 323 -1.09 1.88 -8.88
CA THR A 323 -0.63 0.51 -8.64
C THR A 323 -1.21 -0.45 -9.67
N GLY A 324 -0.75 -1.70 -9.65
CA GLY A 324 -1.30 -2.76 -10.49
C GLY A 324 -1.18 -2.47 -11.99
N ILE A 325 -2.11 -3.00 -12.76
CA ILE A 325 -2.19 -2.79 -14.22
C ILE A 325 -2.44 -1.32 -14.54
N GLU A 326 -3.32 -0.64 -13.79
CA GLU A 326 -3.59 0.79 -14.00
C GLU A 326 -2.32 1.63 -13.90
N GLY A 327 -1.44 1.35 -12.93
CA GLY A 327 -0.20 2.10 -12.74
C GLY A 327 0.92 1.70 -13.72
N ASN A 328 1.15 0.39 -13.90
CA ASN A 328 2.25 -0.08 -14.71
C ASN A 328 2.03 0.09 -16.22
N PHE A 329 0.76 0.23 -16.64
CA PHE A 329 0.36 0.48 -18.03
C PHE A 329 -0.29 1.84 -18.23
N GLU A 330 0.03 2.82 -17.39
CA GLU A 330 -0.49 4.19 -17.51
C GLU A 330 -0.30 4.73 -18.92
N ASP A 331 0.88 4.58 -19.53
CA ASP A 331 1.20 5.10 -20.86
C ASP A 331 0.38 4.44 -21.98
N VAL A 332 -0.05 3.19 -21.78
CA VAL A 332 -0.86 2.44 -22.73
C VAL A 332 -2.35 2.81 -22.59
N LEU A 333 -2.81 2.86 -21.35
CA LEU A 333 -4.21 3.07 -21.02
C LEU A 333 -4.66 4.53 -21.15
N HIS A 334 -3.76 5.51 -20.89
CA HIS A 334 -4.13 6.92 -20.76
C HIS A 334 -4.69 7.55 -22.02
N GLY A 335 -4.16 7.19 -23.21
CA GLY A 335 -4.49 7.83 -24.48
C GLY A 335 -3.91 9.24 -24.64
N GLU A 336 -4.18 9.87 -25.74
CA GLU A 336 -3.69 11.20 -26.07
C GLU A 336 -4.85 12.21 -26.15
N LYS A 337 -4.73 13.29 -25.42
CA LYS A 337 -5.72 14.38 -25.45
C LYS A 337 -5.78 14.99 -26.85
N GLY A 338 -6.99 15.31 -27.26
CA GLY A 338 -7.23 16.16 -28.43
C GLY A 338 -7.51 17.60 -28.01
N TYR A 339 -7.64 18.43 -29.00
CA TYR A 339 -8.13 19.79 -28.83
C TYR A 339 -8.91 20.27 -30.06
N LYS A 340 -9.88 21.11 -29.81
CA LYS A 340 -10.64 21.80 -30.84
C LYS A 340 -10.72 23.28 -30.57
N TYR A 341 -10.93 24.06 -31.62
CA TYR A 341 -11.09 25.49 -31.52
C TYR A 341 -12.56 25.87 -31.63
N ILE A 342 -13.00 26.73 -30.72
CA ILE A 342 -14.35 27.28 -30.71
C ILE A 342 -14.32 28.80 -30.73
N GLU A 343 -15.31 29.42 -31.35
CA GLU A 343 -15.53 30.83 -31.25
C GLU A 343 -16.35 31.15 -30.00
N VAL A 344 -15.87 32.09 -29.20
CA VAL A 344 -16.54 32.56 -27.99
C VAL A 344 -16.82 34.07 -28.06
N ASP A 345 -17.87 34.52 -27.38
CA ASP A 345 -18.17 35.93 -27.20
C ASP A 345 -17.27 36.57 -26.09
N VAL A 346 -17.47 37.85 -25.82
CA VAL A 346 -16.74 38.59 -24.80
C VAL A 346 -16.92 38.06 -23.38
N TYR A 347 -17.88 37.22 -23.14
CA TYR A 347 -18.19 36.56 -21.89
C TYR A 347 -17.68 35.09 -21.84
N GLY A 348 -17.01 34.65 -22.91
CA GLY A 348 -16.52 33.25 -23.02
C GLY A 348 -17.58 32.24 -23.44
N LYS A 349 -18.77 32.69 -23.84
CA LYS A 349 -19.86 31.83 -24.31
C LYS A 349 -19.56 31.28 -25.70
N TYR A 350 -19.82 29.98 -25.93
CA TYR A 350 -19.76 29.37 -27.23
C TYR A 350 -20.69 30.08 -28.25
N VAL A 351 -20.14 30.46 -29.37
CA VAL A 351 -20.87 31.12 -30.49
C VAL A 351 -21.00 30.17 -31.65
N ALA A 352 -19.89 29.58 -32.07
CA ALA A 352 -19.86 28.63 -33.19
C ALA A 352 -18.60 27.77 -33.17
N ASP A 353 -18.60 26.68 -33.90
CA ASP A 353 -17.38 25.97 -34.27
C ASP A 353 -16.55 26.83 -35.24
N VAL A 354 -15.23 26.82 -35.05
CA VAL A 354 -14.33 27.60 -35.86
C VAL A 354 -14.15 26.94 -37.22
N ASP A 355 -14.29 27.72 -38.31
CA ASP A 355 -13.77 27.30 -39.61
C ASP A 355 -12.24 27.35 -39.62
N GLU A 356 -11.62 26.24 -39.27
CA GLU A 356 -10.18 26.08 -39.05
C GLU A 356 -9.37 26.51 -40.29
N ALA A 357 -9.87 26.20 -41.49
CA ALA A 357 -9.21 26.58 -42.72
C ALA A 357 -9.09 28.11 -42.91
N THR A 358 -10.09 28.86 -42.42
CA THR A 358 -10.11 30.33 -42.51
C THR A 358 -9.04 30.95 -41.55
N TYR A 359 -8.76 30.30 -40.43
CA TYR A 359 -7.83 30.83 -39.40
C TYR A 359 -6.47 30.18 -39.42
N GLY A 360 -6.23 29.17 -40.26
CA GLY A 360 -4.97 28.38 -40.29
C GLY A 360 -4.75 27.59 -39.00
N LEU A 361 -5.81 27.16 -38.38
CA LEU A 361 -5.82 26.32 -37.16
C LEU A 361 -6.01 24.86 -37.60
N ASP A 362 -5.59 23.95 -36.76
CA ASP A 362 -5.71 22.50 -36.97
C ASP A 362 -6.12 21.85 -35.65
N SER A 363 -7.32 21.30 -35.57
CA SER A 363 -7.81 20.55 -34.41
C SER A 363 -7.26 19.14 -34.43
N GLN A 364 -6.99 18.61 -33.25
CA GLN A 364 -6.55 17.24 -33.08
C GLN A 364 -7.62 16.45 -32.32
N ASN A 365 -8.09 15.36 -32.91
CA ASN A 365 -8.99 14.46 -32.19
C ASN A 365 -8.25 13.76 -31.06
N ALA A 366 -8.94 13.58 -29.93
CA ALA A 366 -8.41 12.73 -28.84
C ALA A 366 -8.28 11.28 -29.36
N VAL A 367 -7.17 10.65 -28.97
CA VAL A 367 -6.89 9.24 -29.28
C VAL A 367 -7.07 8.44 -27.97
N SER A 368 -8.04 7.54 -27.97
CA SER A 368 -8.27 6.68 -26.80
C SER A 368 -7.04 5.82 -26.50
N GLY A 369 -6.82 5.51 -25.22
CA GLY A 369 -5.83 4.52 -24.83
C GLY A 369 -6.16 3.14 -25.36
N GLU A 370 -5.14 2.28 -25.45
CA GLU A 370 -5.32 0.91 -25.92
C GLU A 370 -5.95 0.03 -24.84
N ASP A 371 -6.81 -0.89 -25.28
CA ASP A 371 -7.45 -1.85 -24.39
C ASP A 371 -6.45 -2.95 -23.96
N ILE A 372 -6.56 -3.41 -22.73
CA ILE A 372 -5.74 -4.49 -22.18
C ILE A 372 -6.61 -5.71 -21.88
N TYR A 373 -6.18 -6.87 -22.35
CA TYR A 373 -6.79 -8.15 -22.03
C TYR A 373 -5.85 -8.92 -21.11
N LEU A 374 -6.37 -9.26 -19.94
CA LEU A 374 -5.61 -10.03 -18.94
C LEU A 374 -5.78 -11.54 -19.17
N THR A 375 -4.88 -12.31 -18.56
CA THR A 375 -4.97 -13.78 -18.51
C THR A 375 -5.96 -14.27 -17.46
N ILE A 376 -6.42 -13.38 -16.58
CA ILE A 376 -7.36 -13.66 -15.50
C ILE A 376 -8.70 -14.17 -16.03
N ASP A 377 -9.23 -15.22 -15.44
CA ASP A 377 -10.61 -15.67 -15.59
C ASP A 377 -11.43 -15.12 -14.42
N LEU A 378 -12.35 -14.21 -14.72
CA LEU A 378 -13.13 -13.51 -13.68
C LEU A 378 -13.98 -14.44 -12.82
N ASP A 379 -14.52 -15.51 -13.41
CA ASP A 379 -15.36 -16.45 -12.65
C ASP A 379 -14.52 -17.29 -11.68
N LEU A 380 -13.30 -17.66 -12.10
CA LEU A 380 -12.35 -18.37 -11.26
C LEU A 380 -11.76 -17.44 -10.17
N GLN A 381 -11.53 -16.19 -10.51
CA GLN A 381 -11.10 -15.14 -9.58
C GLN A 381 -12.10 -14.96 -8.44
N LYS A 382 -13.39 -14.81 -8.77
CA LYS A 382 -14.47 -14.67 -7.77
C LYS A 382 -14.62 -15.90 -6.89
N GLU A 383 -14.45 -17.10 -7.43
CA GLU A 383 -14.47 -18.34 -6.66
C GLU A 383 -13.31 -18.37 -5.66
N LEU A 384 -12.10 -17.97 -6.09
CA LEU A 384 -10.94 -17.90 -5.22
C LEU A 384 -11.17 -16.89 -4.08
N GLU A 385 -11.61 -15.68 -4.39
CA GLU A 385 -11.88 -14.62 -3.41
C GLU A 385 -12.91 -15.06 -2.37
N SER A 386 -14.05 -15.59 -2.80
CA SER A 386 -15.11 -16.04 -1.89
C SER A 386 -14.69 -17.25 -1.04
N SER A 387 -13.89 -18.16 -1.59
CA SER A 387 -13.36 -19.31 -0.86
C SER A 387 -12.34 -18.91 0.21
N LEU A 388 -11.49 -17.90 -0.06
CA LEU A 388 -10.56 -17.35 0.93
C LEU A 388 -11.32 -16.64 2.07
N GLU A 389 -12.29 -15.79 1.75
CA GLU A 389 -13.13 -15.12 2.73
C GLU A 389 -13.86 -16.13 3.64
N LYS A 390 -14.47 -17.13 3.05
CA LYS A 390 -15.13 -18.21 3.78
C LYS A 390 -14.17 -18.94 4.73
N ALA A 391 -12.96 -19.28 4.26
CA ALA A 391 -11.97 -19.96 5.07
C ALA A 391 -11.54 -19.12 6.29
N ILE A 392 -11.31 -17.81 6.10
CA ILE A 392 -10.98 -16.89 7.21
C ILE A 392 -12.13 -16.83 8.22
N ASN A 393 -13.37 -16.64 7.75
CA ASN A 393 -14.53 -16.58 8.63
C ASN A 393 -14.70 -17.88 9.45
N CYS A 394 -14.50 -19.05 8.84
CA CYS A 394 -14.54 -20.34 9.52
C CYS A 394 -13.42 -20.48 10.56
N LEU A 395 -12.20 -20.08 10.24
CA LEU A 395 -11.07 -20.12 11.18
C LEU A 395 -11.27 -19.18 12.39
N GLN A 396 -11.74 -17.96 12.16
CA GLN A 396 -11.96 -17.02 13.26
C GLN A 396 -13.07 -17.47 14.23
N THR A 397 -14.08 -18.13 13.72
CA THR A 397 -15.24 -18.59 14.53
C THR A 397 -15.11 -20.02 15.02
N GLY A 398 -14.28 -20.85 14.40
CA GLY A 398 -14.19 -22.29 14.68
C GLY A 398 -15.43 -23.03 14.18
N THR A 399 -15.83 -22.76 12.93
CA THR A 399 -17.03 -23.33 12.31
C THR A 399 -16.67 -24.23 11.13
N VAL A 400 -17.69 -24.84 10.55
CA VAL A 400 -17.53 -25.74 9.40
C VAL A 400 -17.38 -24.92 8.11
N TYR A 401 -16.37 -25.28 7.32
CA TYR A 401 -16.22 -24.82 5.94
C TYR A 401 -17.14 -25.68 5.07
N GLU A 402 -18.35 -25.20 4.83
CA GLU A 402 -19.36 -25.86 4.02
C GLU A 402 -18.99 -25.81 2.54
N SER A 403 -19.07 -26.93 1.84
CA SER A 403 -18.82 -26.99 0.39
C SER A 403 -19.65 -28.08 -0.26
N PRO A 404 -20.11 -27.89 -1.50
CA PRO A 404 -20.75 -28.95 -2.28
C PRO A 404 -19.89 -30.22 -2.46
N TRP A 405 -18.60 -30.12 -2.16
CA TRP A 405 -17.61 -31.20 -2.26
C TRP A 405 -17.31 -31.88 -0.92
N GLY A 406 -18.09 -31.59 0.10
CA GLY A 406 -17.97 -32.08 1.46
C GLY A 406 -17.50 -31.00 2.43
N ASP A 407 -18.15 -30.98 3.57
CA ASP A 407 -17.92 -30.02 4.63
C ASP A 407 -16.66 -30.37 5.44
N TYR A 408 -15.90 -29.36 5.84
CA TYR A 408 -14.68 -29.54 6.59
C TYR A 408 -14.69 -28.72 7.89
N SER A 409 -14.50 -29.38 9.03
CA SER A 409 -14.46 -28.71 10.33
C SER A 409 -13.16 -27.95 10.53
N PHE A 410 -13.26 -26.68 10.90
CA PHE A 410 -12.12 -25.82 11.21
C PHE A 410 -12.04 -25.56 12.71
N ASP A 411 -10.83 -25.67 13.28
CA ASP A 411 -10.57 -25.21 14.63
C ASP A 411 -10.52 -23.68 14.68
N LYS A 412 -10.68 -23.13 15.89
CA LYS A 412 -10.73 -21.69 16.07
C LYS A 412 -9.34 -21.05 16.13
N TYR A 413 -9.06 -20.16 15.17
CA TYR A 413 -7.86 -19.34 15.07
C TYR A 413 -8.28 -17.85 14.89
N PRO A 414 -8.58 -17.14 15.98
CA PRO A 414 -9.18 -15.81 15.92
C PRO A 414 -8.25 -14.73 15.29
N ASN A 415 -6.95 -14.99 15.27
CA ASN A 415 -5.95 -14.09 14.69
C ASN A 415 -5.69 -14.36 13.19
N ALA A 416 -6.38 -15.32 12.56
CA ALA A 416 -6.32 -15.55 11.12
C ALA A 416 -7.14 -14.47 10.40
N GLU A 417 -6.51 -13.36 10.02
CA GLU A 417 -7.17 -12.20 9.42
C GLU A 417 -6.93 -12.07 7.92
N ILE A 418 -5.92 -12.75 7.40
CA ILE A 418 -5.43 -12.58 6.04
C ILE A 418 -5.24 -13.91 5.33
N ALA A 419 -5.47 -13.94 4.01
CA ALA A 419 -5.24 -15.10 3.17
C ALA A 419 -4.84 -14.68 1.75
N ALA A 420 -4.13 -15.56 1.03
CA ALA A 420 -3.83 -15.33 -0.37
C ALA A 420 -3.89 -16.63 -1.16
N GLY A 421 -4.26 -16.51 -2.44
CA GLY A 421 -4.29 -17.62 -3.36
C GLY A 421 -3.90 -17.21 -4.77
N VAL A 422 -3.31 -18.15 -5.52
CA VAL A 422 -2.95 -17.94 -6.91
C VAL A 422 -3.15 -19.23 -7.71
N VAL A 423 -3.67 -19.08 -8.92
CA VAL A 423 -3.92 -20.15 -9.89
C VAL A 423 -3.15 -19.84 -11.16
N LEU A 424 -2.31 -20.77 -11.60
CA LEU A 424 -1.51 -20.67 -12.81
C LEU A 424 -1.88 -21.73 -13.83
N ASP A 425 -1.85 -21.36 -15.11
CA ASP A 425 -1.73 -22.35 -16.18
C ASP A 425 -0.31 -22.94 -16.18
N VAL A 426 -0.22 -24.27 -16.05
CA VAL A 426 1.06 -24.99 -15.89
C VAL A 426 1.91 -24.94 -17.16
N LYS A 427 1.29 -24.82 -18.33
CA LYS A 427 1.97 -24.91 -19.63
C LYS A 427 2.45 -23.56 -20.11
N THR A 428 1.64 -22.52 -19.89
CA THR A 428 1.90 -21.17 -20.43
C THR A 428 2.52 -20.21 -19.42
N GLY A 429 2.35 -20.46 -18.12
CA GLY A 429 2.72 -19.50 -17.07
C GLY A 429 1.71 -18.35 -16.91
N GLU A 430 0.55 -18.41 -17.56
CA GLU A 430 -0.53 -17.44 -17.40
C GLU A 430 -1.09 -17.48 -15.98
N VAL A 431 -1.29 -16.32 -15.36
CA VAL A 431 -1.98 -16.19 -14.08
C VAL A 431 -3.48 -16.17 -14.35
N LEU A 432 -4.18 -17.22 -13.94
CA LEU A 432 -5.62 -17.37 -14.18
C LEU A 432 -6.47 -16.72 -13.08
N ALA A 433 -5.99 -16.72 -11.85
CA ALA A 433 -6.58 -16.01 -10.73
C ALA A 433 -5.50 -15.66 -9.69
N SER A 434 -5.63 -14.52 -9.04
CA SER A 434 -4.73 -14.05 -7.99
C SER A 434 -5.50 -13.17 -7.00
N ALA A 435 -5.63 -13.62 -5.77
CA ALA A 435 -6.43 -12.97 -4.75
C ALA A 435 -5.68 -12.81 -3.43
N SER A 436 -5.87 -11.66 -2.80
CA SER A 436 -5.48 -11.38 -1.41
C SER A 436 -6.73 -11.00 -0.61
N TYR A 437 -6.87 -11.54 0.59
CA TYR A 437 -7.96 -11.21 1.50
C TYR A 437 -7.40 -10.56 2.77
N PRO A 438 -8.01 -9.46 3.27
CA PRO A 438 -9.15 -8.77 2.69
C PRO A 438 -8.80 -7.99 1.43
N SER A 439 -9.80 -7.77 0.58
CA SER A 439 -9.73 -6.92 -0.61
C SER A 439 -10.44 -5.58 -0.37
N TYR A 440 -10.51 -4.71 -1.38
CA TYR A 440 -11.13 -3.39 -1.30
C TYR A 440 -11.89 -3.06 -2.58
N ASP A 441 -12.93 -2.22 -2.46
CA ASP A 441 -13.63 -1.71 -3.64
C ASP A 441 -12.76 -0.67 -4.35
N VAL A 442 -12.38 -0.96 -5.60
CA VAL A 442 -11.53 -0.08 -6.39
C VAL A 442 -12.22 1.24 -6.73
N ASN A 443 -13.57 1.26 -6.81
CA ASN A 443 -14.33 2.46 -7.12
C ASN A 443 -14.19 3.56 -6.06
N LEU A 444 -13.79 3.24 -4.82
CA LEU A 444 -13.48 4.23 -3.79
C LEU A 444 -12.42 5.26 -4.23
N PHE A 445 -11.60 4.90 -5.23
CA PHE A 445 -10.53 5.74 -5.74
C PHE A 445 -10.87 6.45 -7.06
N SER A 446 -12.00 6.15 -7.68
CA SER A 446 -12.36 6.64 -9.03
C SER A 446 -12.46 8.17 -9.12
N THR A 447 -12.97 8.81 -8.07
CA THR A 447 -13.11 10.28 -8.00
C THR A 447 -12.32 10.88 -6.83
N GLY A 448 -11.63 10.05 -6.06
CA GLY A 448 -10.93 10.36 -4.84
C GLY A 448 -11.54 9.66 -3.64
N ILE A 449 -10.72 9.29 -2.67
CA ILE A 449 -11.15 8.58 -1.47
C ILE A 449 -11.36 9.56 -0.32
N ASN A 450 -12.45 9.42 0.41
CA ASN A 450 -12.69 10.18 1.63
C ASN A 450 -11.89 9.63 2.83
N GLN A 451 -11.82 10.38 3.93
CA GLN A 451 -11.00 10.02 5.09
C GLN A 451 -11.52 8.79 5.85
N GLU A 452 -12.82 8.58 5.87
CA GLU A 452 -13.46 7.44 6.57
C GLU A 452 -13.11 6.13 5.85
N ASP A 453 -13.31 6.06 4.53
CA ASP A 453 -12.95 4.91 3.69
C ASP A 453 -11.45 4.66 3.72
N TRP A 454 -10.63 5.72 3.66
CA TRP A 454 -9.18 5.59 3.79
C TRP A 454 -8.76 4.98 5.13
N ASN A 455 -9.38 5.40 6.23
CA ASN A 455 -9.10 4.85 7.56
C ASN A 455 -9.51 3.37 7.66
N ALA A 456 -10.63 2.99 7.03
CA ALA A 456 -11.10 1.60 7.00
C ALA A 456 -10.14 0.66 6.24
N LEU A 457 -9.36 1.19 5.29
CA LEU A 457 -8.35 0.43 4.53
C LEU A 457 -7.01 0.29 5.26
N ASN A 458 -6.84 0.94 6.42
CA ASN A 458 -5.63 0.85 7.21
C ASN A 458 -5.74 -0.21 8.31
N PRO A 459 -4.66 -0.92 8.66
CA PRO A 459 -4.69 -1.92 9.71
C PRO A 459 -5.00 -1.30 11.07
N VAL A 460 -5.92 -1.91 11.82
CA VAL A 460 -6.25 -1.51 13.19
C VAL A 460 -5.01 -1.61 14.09
N ASN A 461 -4.28 -2.72 14.02
CA ASN A 461 -3.01 -2.90 14.72
C ASN A 461 -1.83 -2.72 13.76
N LYS A 462 -1.34 -1.48 13.60
CA LYS A 462 -0.21 -1.15 12.70
C LYS A 462 1.10 -1.86 13.08
N LYS A 463 1.27 -2.28 14.35
CA LYS A 463 2.45 -2.99 14.84
C LYS A 463 2.44 -4.47 14.49
N ASN A 464 1.26 -5.05 14.23
CA ASN A 464 1.16 -6.44 13.80
C ASN A 464 1.43 -6.56 12.28
N PRO A 465 2.54 -7.20 11.86
CA PRO A 465 2.83 -7.39 10.43
C PRO A 465 1.81 -8.29 9.72
N LEU A 466 1.04 -9.09 10.45
CA LEU A 466 0.00 -9.97 9.93
C LEU A 466 -1.43 -9.42 10.12
N ALA A 467 -1.58 -8.15 10.53
CA ALA A 467 -2.88 -7.50 10.56
C ALA A 467 -3.44 -7.31 9.14
N ALA A 468 -4.75 -7.30 9.02
CA ALA A 468 -5.46 -7.06 7.77
C ALA A 468 -5.07 -5.71 7.13
N ARG A 469 -4.64 -5.75 5.86
CA ARG A 469 -4.23 -4.60 5.04
C ARG A 469 -4.86 -4.72 3.65
N PRO A 470 -6.08 -4.23 3.45
CA PRO A 470 -6.81 -4.40 2.20
C PRO A 470 -6.06 -3.96 0.92
N LEU A 471 -5.23 -2.92 1.01
CA LEU A 471 -4.44 -2.44 -0.13
C LEU A 471 -3.17 -3.27 -0.45
N TYR A 472 -2.80 -4.22 0.42
CA TYR A 472 -1.55 -4.95 0.29
C TYR A 472 -1.70 -6.21 -0.55
N ASN A 473 -1.03 -6.28 -1.70
CA ASN A 473 -1.02 -7.47 -2.55
C ASN A 473 -0.13 -8.56 -1.91
N MET A 474 -0.75 -9.47 -1.16
CA MET A 474 -0.03 -10.55 -0.48
C MET A 474 0.58 -11.56 -1.47
N VAL A 475 -0.05 -11.77 -2.62
CA VAL A 475 0.40 -12.77 -3.60
C VAL A 475 1.79 -12.44 -4.13
N THR A 476 2.06 -11.16 -4.40
CA THR A 476 3.33 -10.72 -5.00
C THR A 476 4.30 -10.07 -4.02
N MET A 477 3.82 -9.60 -2.86
CA MET A 477 4.61 -8.77 -1.94
C MET A 477 4.90 -9.43 -0.59
N MET A 478 4.08 -10.41 -0.14
CA MET A 478 4.29 -11.06 1.14
C MET A 478 5.26 -12.23 1.02
N SER A 479 6.48 -12.05 1.52
CA SER A 479 7.49 -13.10 1.59
C SER A 479 7.47 -13.78 2.97
N VAL A 480 7.26 -15.09 2.98
CA VAL A 480 7.23 -15.91 4.20
C VAL A 480 7.86 -17.28 4.00
N GLN A 481 8.12 -17.96 5.10
CA GLN A 481 8.72 -19.29 5.09
C GLN A 481 7.78 -20.32 4.43
N PRO A 482 8.30 -21.17 3.52
CA PRO A 482 7.51 -22.21 2.85
C PRO A 482 7.24 -23.41 3.74
N GLY A 483 8.11 -23.67 4.74
CA GLY A 483 8.01 -24.90 5.53
C GLY A 483 8.10 -26.16 4.67
N SER A 484 7.33 -27.17 5.02
CA SER A 484 7.39 -28.51 4.40
C SER A 484 7.13 -28.57 2.89
N ILE A 485 6.65 -27.48 2.27
CA ILE A 485 6.53 -27.46 0.80
C ILE A 485 7.88 -27.31 0.10
N TYR A 486 8.95 -26.92 0.81
CA TYR A 486 10.31 -26.92 0.27
C TYR A 486 10.93 -28.32 0.19
N LYS A 487 10.41 -29.30 0.93
CA LYS A 487 10.93 -30.69 0.97
C LYS A 487 11.01 -31.35 -0.39
N MET A 488 10.17 -30.96 -1.34
CA MET A 488 10.22 -31.47 -2.70
C MET A 488 11.51 -31.06 -3.42
N ILE A 489 12.03 -29.83 -3.17
CA ILE A 489 13.33 -29.39 -3.70
C ILE A 489 14.46 -30.16 -3.04
N THR A 490 14.47 -30.26 -1.71
CA THR A 490 15.48 -31.06 -0.98
C THR A 490 15.49 -32.51 -1.46
N GLY A 491 14.31 -33.08 -1.64
CA GLY A 491 14.16 -34.46 -2.16
C GLY A 491 14.65 -34.59 -3.61
N TYR A 492 14.25 -33.67 -4.48
CA TYR A 492 14.72 -33.66 -5.87
C TYR A 492 16.24 -33.53 -5.95
N ALA A 493 16.84 -32.61 -5.21
CA ALA A 493 18.28 -32.44 -5.12
C ALA A 493 18.99 -33.75 -4.70
N ALA A 494 18.46 -34.43 -3.67
CA ALA A 494 19.01 -35.71 -3.23
C ALA A 494 18.87 -36.82 -4.30
N LEU A 495 17.75 -36.90 -5.01
CA LEU A 495 17.53 -37.82 -6.12
C LEU A 495 18.54 -37.59 -7.26
N GLU A 496 18.80 -36.34 -7.60
CA GLU A 496 19.82 -35.98 -8.59
C GLU A 496 21.26 -36.34 -8.15
N GLN A 497 21.49 -36.36 -6.83
CA GLN A 497 22.77 -36.83 -6.24
C GLN A 497 22.87 -38.35 -6.06
N GLY A 498 21.84 -39.08 -6.46
CA GLY A 498 21.86 -40.54 -6.45
C GLY A 498 21.11 -41.20 -5.29
N LEU A 499 20.25 -40.49 -4.58
CA LEU A 499 19.31 -41.11 -3.62
C LEU A 499 18.40 -42.11 -4.36
N ASP A 500 18.36 -43.36 -3.88
CA ASP A 500 17.33 -44.29 -4.29
C ASP A 500 15.99 -43.93 -3.63
N PRO A 501 14.93 -43.58 -4.38
CA PRO A 501 13.65 -43.16 -3.81
C PRO A 501 12.97 -44.23 -2.94
N TYR A 502 13.33 -45.51 -3.09
CA TYR A 502 12.81 -46.66 -2.32
C TYR A 502 13.68 -46.99 -1.11
N GLN A 503 14.83 -46.34 -0.96
CA GLN A 503 15.70 -46.54 0.20
C GLN A 503 14.98 -46.08 1.49
N LYS A 504 14.85 -46.98 2.46
CA LYS A 504 14.19 -46.71 3.72
C LYS A 504 15.20 -46.25 4.78
N LEU A 505 14.91 -45.09 5.39
CA LEU A 505 15.52 -44.64 6.63
C LEU A 505 14.54 -44.91 7.77
N TYR A 506 15.07 -45.32 8.92
CA TYR A 506 14.22 -45.57 10.10
C TYR A 506 14.14 -44.30 10.92
N SER A 507 12.98 -43.63 10.91
CA SER A 507 12.76 -42.40 11.65
C SER A 507 12.64 -42.67 13.16
N ASP A 508 13.59 -42.11 13.92
CA ASP A 508 13.58 -42.15 15.39
C ASP A 508 12.84 -40.95 16.00
N GLY A 509 12.28 -40.06 15.18
CA GLY A 509 11.50 -38.92 15.61
C GLY A 509 12.31 -37.61 15.73
N TYR A 510 13.60 -37.67 16.02
CA TYR A 510 14.48 -36.50 16.14
C TYR A 510 15.94 -36.82 15.81
N VAL A 511 16.71 -35.75 15.55
CA VAL A 511 18.17 -35.77 15.39
C VAL A 511 18.77 -34.86 16.47
N GLU A 512 19.91 -35.26 17.08
CA GLU A 512 20.65 -34.44 18.06
C GLU A 512 21.97 -33.96 17.45
N ILE A 513 22.21 -32.66 17.53
CA ILE A 513 23.46 -32.02 17.15
C ILE A 513 23.99 -31.24 18.36
N GLY A 514 25.07 -31.75 18.95
CA GLY A 514 25.54 -31.22 20.22
C GLY A 514 24.49 -31.38 21.31
N ASN A 515 24.07 -30.29 21.91
CA ASN A 515 23.02 -30.29 22.95
C ASN A 515 21.64 -29.89 22.42
N GLN A 516 21.51 -29.72 21.10
CA GLN A 516 20.28 -29.25 20.50
C GLN A 516 19.56 -30.41 19.80
N ARG A 517 18.24 -30.48 20.02
CA ARG A 517 17.37 -31.48 19.40
C ARG A 517 16.55 -30.87 18.29
N PHE A 518 16.61 -31.52 17.10
CA PHE A 518 15.79 -31.20 15.93
C PHE A 518 14.76 -32.32 15.76
N ALA A 519 13.51 -32.03 16.05
CA ALA A 519 12.48 -33.05 16.11
C ALA A 519 11.51 -32.97 14.92
N CYS A 520 10.99 -34.11 14.56
CA CYS A 520 9.86 -34.20 13.65
C CYS A 520 8.59 -33.72 14.35
N TRP A 521 7.65 -33.10 13.60
CA TRP A 521 6.38 -32.64 14.14
C TRP A 521 5.62 -33.74 14.89
N TYR A 522 5.62 -34.98 14.38
CA TYR A 522 4.95 -36.12 14.98
C TYR A 522 5.55 -36.50 16.36
N TRP A 523 6.85 -36.26 16.54
CA TRP A 523 7.48 -36.38 17.85
C TRP A 523 7.11 -35.24 18.81
N ASN A 524 7.10 -34.01 18.31
CA ASN A 524 6.79 -32.86 19.14
C ASN A 524 5.35 -32.89 19.65
N ASP A 525 4.40 -33.25 18.79
CA ASP A 525 2.97 -33.18 19.09
C ASP A 525 2.48 -34.43 19.83
N TYR A 526 3.07 -35.62 19.53
CA TYR A 526 2.55 -36.91 20.02
C TYR A 526 3.61 -37.87 20.61
N GLY A 527 4.89 -37.47 20.63
CA GLY A 527 5.98 -38.39 21.00
C GLY A 527 6.15 -39.57 20.03
N GLY A 528 5.55 -39.50 18.85
CA GLY A 528 5.48 -40.56 17.87
C GLY A 528 6.68 -40.63 16.93
N LYS A 529 6.85 -41.75 16.23
CA LYS A 529 7.91 -42.01 15.26
C LYS A 529 7.31 -42.54 13.96
N HIS A 530 7.75 -42.04 12.80
CA HIS A 530 7.30 -42.49 11.50
C HIS A 530 7.85 -43.89 11.11
N GLY A 531 8.89 -44.37 11.80
CA GLY A 531 9.49 -45.68 11.55
C GLY A 531 10.19 -45.79 10.20
N ALA A 532 10.06 -46.96 9.55
CA ALA A 532 10.69 -47.18 8.24
C ALA A 532 10.05 -46.31 7.15
N THR A 533 10.77 -45.34 6.65
CA THR A 533 10.26 -44.29 5.78
C THR A 533 11.15 -44.17 4.55
N ASP A 534 10.59 -44.35 3.35
CA ASP A 534 11.21 -44.04 2.06
C ASP A 534 10.84 -42.61 1.62
N PHE A 535 11.30 -42.20 0.43
CA PHE A 535 11.05 -40.85 -0.10
C PHE A 535 9.55 -40.52 -0.24
N PHE A 536 8.77 -41.48 -0.76
CA PHE A 536 7.34 -41.29 -0.98
C PHE A 536 6.60 -41.10 0.36
N ARG A 537 6.88 -42.00 1.29
CA ARG A 537 6.28 -41.92 2.62
C ARG A 537 6.73 -40.71 3.38
N ALA A 538 7.99 -40.23 3.18
CA ALA A 538 8.50 -39.06 3.84
C ALA A 538 7.78 -37.76 3.39
N ILE A 539 7.43 -37.66 2.12
CA ILE A 539 6.59 -36.57 1.57
C ILE A 539 5.16 -36.70 2.05
N GLU A 540 4.57 -37.90 1.99
CA GLU A 540 3.19 -38.19 2.43
C GLU A 540 2.93 -37.73 3.86
N VAL A 541 3.75 -38.16 4.81
CA VAL A 541 3.61 -37.85 6.25
C VAL A 541 4.42 -36.65 6.69
N SER A 542 5.04 -35.93 5.75
CA SER A 542 5.86 -34.75 6.02
C SER A 542 6.97 -34.97 7.06
N CYS A 543 7.70 -36.08 7.00
CA CYS A 543 8.69 -36.50 7.97
C CYS A 543 9.94 -35.60 7.99
N ASN A 544 10.10 -34.68 8.98
CA ASN A 544 11.31 -33.85 9.10
C ASN A 544 12.58 -34.69 9.27
N TYR A 545 12.53 -35.75 10.09
CA TYR A 545 13.67 -36.62 10.33
C TYR A 545 14.31 -37.14 9.04
N TYR A 546 13.51 -37.58 8.07
CA TYR A 546 13.99 -38.07 6.78
C TYR A 546 14.78 -36.97 6.04
N PHE A 547 14.22 -35.75 5.96
CA PHE A 547 14.86 -34.64 5.28
C PHE A 547 16.08 -34.10 6.00
N PHE A 548 16.13 -34.13 7.34
CA PHE A 548 17.34 -33.82 8.11
C PHE A 548 18.50 -34.76 7.72
N ASN A 549 18.22 -36.05 7.57
CA ASN A 549 19.25 -37.03 7.22
C ASN A 549 19.72 -36.89 5.77
N ILE A 550 18.81 -36.77 4.81
CA ILE A 550 19.22 -36.66 3.40
C ILE A 550 19.91 -35.32 3.09
N SER A 551 19.63 -34.24 3.82
CA SER A 551 20.23 -32.91 3.56
C SER A 551 21.75 -32.83 3.75
N ASN A 552 22.31 -33.76 4.50
CA ASN A 552 23.75 -33.90 4.72
C ASN A 552 24.31 -35.26 4.25
N GLY A 553 23.49 -36.06 3.53
CA GLY A 553 23.90 -37.37 3.04
C GLY A 553 24.30 -38.33 4.17
N LYS A 554 23.67 -38.27 5.36
CA LYS A 554 24.09 -38.99 6.56
C LYS A 554 22.89 -39.40 7.41
N ASP A 555 22.85 -40.65 7.89
CA ASP A 555 21.97 -41.05 8.98
C ASP A 555 22.60 -40.61 10.31
N TYR A 556 22.06 -39.59 10.92
CA TYR A 556 22.62 -38.96 12.12
C TYR A 556 22.65 -39.91 13.33
N ASN A 557 21.54 -40.58 13.58
CA ASN A 557 21.40 -41.41 14.77
C ASN A 557 22.23 -42.70 14.70
N ARG A 558 22.47 -43.19 13.47
CA ARG A 558 23.30 -44.39 13.24
C ARG A 558 24.73 -44.03 12.83
N ASN A 559 25.00 -42.73 12.58
CA ASN A 559 26.28 -42.21 12.14
C ASN A 559 26.82 -42.93 10.86
N VAL A 560 25.98 -43.16 9.87
CA VAL A 560 26.29 -43.86 8.63
C VAL A 560 26.06 -42.92 7.45
N PRO A 561 27.02 -42.81 6.50
CA PRO A 561 26.82 -42.07 5.26
C PRO A 561 25.77 -42.73 4.36
N LEU A 562 25.02 -41.93 3.58
CA LEU A 562 23.93 -42.40 2.71
C LEU A 562 24.39 -42.64 1.26
N ASN A 563 25.68 -42.67 0.97
CA ASN A 563 26.30 -42.94 -0.34
C ASN A 563 26.01 -41.93 -1.46
N PHE A 564 25.57 -40.75 -1.10
CA PHE A 564 25.45 -39.59 -1.98
C PHE A 564 25.87 -38.33 -1.21
N GLU A 565 26.25 -37.27 -1.94
CA GLU A 565 26.67 -36.01 -1.34
C GLU A 565 25.52 -35.03 -1.32
N MET A 566 25.26 -34.42 -0.17
CA MET A 566 24.33 -33.29 -0.05
C MET A 566 24.90 -32.24 0.89
N ASN A 567 24.65 -30.99 0.58
CA ASN A 567 25.06 -29.83 1.36
C ASN A 567 24.17 -28.63 1.02
N PRO A 568 24.26 -27.49 1.74
CA PRO A 568 23.45 -26.29 1.48
C PRO A 568 23.60 -25.76 0.04
N THR A 569 24.82 -25.77 -0.50
CA THR A 569 25.10 -25.26 -1.85
C THR A 569 24.34 -26.06 -2.91
N ILE A 570 24.34 -27.38 -2.81
CA ILE A 570 23.56 -28.24 -3.72
C ILE A 570 22.07 -27.93 -3.62
N MET A 571 21.50 -27.83 -2.40
CA MET A 571 20.09 -27.51 -2.21
C MET A 571 19.72 -26.15 -2.82
N THR A 572 20.55 -25.12 -2.62
CA THR A 572 20.29 -23.79 -3.17
C THR A 572 20.48 -23.74 -4.69
N GLU A 573 21.41 -24.50 -5.25
CA GLU A 573 21.55 -24.65 -6.70
C GLU A 573 20.27 -25.19 -7.35
N TYR A 574 19.72 -26.26 -6.81
CA TYR A 574 18.45 -26.80 -7.31
C TYR A 574 17.29 -25.82 -7.08
N SER A 575 17.29 -25.04 -6.01
CA SER A 575 16.29 -23.99 -5.79
C SER A 575 16.26 -22.93 -6.89
N ARG A 576 17.42 -22.62 -7.52
CA ARG A 576 17.49 -21.73 -8.69
C ARG A 576 16.79 -22.30 -9.90
N TYR A 577 16.93 -23.62 -10.16
CA TYR A 577 16.21 -24.27 -11.24
C TYR A 577 14.68 -24.17 -11.11
N PHE A 578 14.16 -24.01 -9.88
CA PHE A 578 12.76 -23.75 -9.61
C PHE A 578 12.40 -22.26 -9.53
N GLY A 579 13.34 -21.36 -9.80
CA GLY A 579 13.14 -19.91 -9.88
C GLY A 579 12.89 -19.22 -8.54
N LEU A 580 13.35 -19.79 -7.41
CA LEU A 580 13.14 -19.19 -6.09
C LEU A 580 14.13 -18.04 -5.77
N ASP A 581 15.15 -17.83 -6.57
CA ASP A 581 16.14 -16.76 -6.43
C ASP A 581 15.77 -15.46 -7.14
N SER A 582 14.72 -15.47 -7.96
CA SER A 582 14.36 -14.38 -8.86
C SER A 582 12.89 -13.99 -8.75
N LYS A 583 12.56 -12.83 -9.30
CA LYS A 583 11.20 -12.42 -9.59
C LYS A 583 10.58 -13.34 -10.62
N THR A 584 9.26 -13.42 -10.64
CA THR A 584 8.52 -14.32 -11.53
C THR A 584 8.30 -13.74 -12.92
N GLY A 585 8.41 -12.42 -13.06
CA GLY A 585 8.25 -11.70 -14.32
C GLY A 585 6.83 -11.19 -14.56
N VAL A 586 5.92 -11.27 -13.60
CA VAL A 586 4.60 -10.64 -13.74
C VAL A 586 4.71 -9.12 -13.88
N GLU A 587 3.78 -8.54 -14.62
CA GLU A 587 3.81 -7.13 -15.00
C GLU A 587 3.38 -6.15 -13.90
N ILE A 588 3.16 -6.62 -12.68
CA ILE A 588 2.88 -5.79 -11.51
C ILE A 588 4.00 -5.89 -10.49
N SER A 589 4.00 -5.00 -9.50
CA SER A 589 5.03 -4.97 -8.48
C SER A 589 5.15 -6.30 -7.73
N GLU A 590 6.34 -6.85 -7.65
CA GLU A 590 6.66 -8.07 -6.92
C GLU A 590 8.00 -7.97 -6.19
N VAL A 591 8.16 -8.74 -5.12
CA VAL A 591 9.40 -8.84 -4.37
C VAL A 591 10.02 -10.23 -4.49
N SER A 592 11.34 -10.30 -4.43
CA SER A 592 12.11 -11.52 -4.27
C SER A 592 13.22 -11.27 -3.26
N THR A 593 13.32 -12.12 -2.26
CA THR A 593 14.36 -12.04 -1.22
C THR A 593 15.60 -12.85 -1.60
N GLY A 594 15.54 -13.65 -2.66
CA GLY A 594 16.60 -14.58 -3.06
C GLY A 594 16.72 -15.78 -2.12
N LEU A 595 17.71 -16.61 -2.36
CA LEU A 595 17.92 -17.86 -1.62
C LEU A 595 18.69 -17.64 -0.31
N PRO A 596 18.39 -18.41 0.75
CA PRO A 596 19.24 -18.49 1.93
C PRO A 596 20.44 -19.39 1.63
N ASP A 597 21.63 -18.81 1.66
CA ASP A 597 22.88 -19.53 1.50
C ASP A 597 23.95 -18.98 2.46
N PRO A 598 25.05 -19.71 2.70
CA PRO A 598 26.08 -19.29 3.63
C PRO A 598 26.69 -17.91 3.34
N GLU A 599 26.85 -17.57 2.06
CA GLU A 599 27.43 -16.28 1.66
C GLU A 599 26.46 -15.14 1.89
N LYS A 600 25.21 -15.33 1.51
CA LYS A 600 24.13 -14.33 1.75
C LYS A 600 23.94 -14.11 3.25
N LYS A 601 23.87 -15.16 4.07
CA LYS A 601 23.78 -15.05 5.52
C LYS A 601 24.92 -14.18 6.06
N LYS A 602 26.15 -14.46 5.64
CA LYS A 602 27.31 -13.70 6.06
C LYS A 602 27.19 -12.22 5.66
N LYS A 603 26.88 -11.92 4.40
CA LYS A 603 26.70 -10.55 3.89
C LYS A 603 25.61 -9.78 4.63
N THR A 604 24.48 -10.43 4.91
CA THR A 604 23.37 -9.83 5.68
C THR A 604 23.81 -9.46 7.10
N ILE A 605 24.46 -10.38 7.80
CA ILE A 605 24.95 -10.12 9.17
C ILE A 605 26.07 -9.07 9.18
N MET A 606 26.95 -9.04 8.16
CA MET A 606 27.95 -7.97 8.02
C MET A 606 27.30 -6.58 7.88
N ALA A 607 26.27 -6.47 7.05
CA ALA A 607 25.53 -5.22 6.89
C ALA A 607 24.82 -4.79 8.19
N LEU A 608 24.23 -5.74 8.92
CA LEU A 608 23.62 -5.48 10.23
C LEU A 608 24.67 -5.02 11.26
N LEU A 609 25.85 -5.65 11.29
CA LEU A 609 26.96 -5.23 12.15
C LEU A 609 27.45 -3.82 11.79
N SER A 610 27.64 -3.54 10.49
CA SER A 610 28.02 -2.21 10.02
C SER A 610 27.03 -1.14 10.50
N ASN A 611 25.74 -1.36 10.29
CA ASN A 611 24.68 -0.45 10.75
C ASN A 611 24.71 -0.26 12.28
N GLN A 612 24.86 -1.36 13.02
CA GLN A 612 24.93 -1.30 14.49
C GLN A 612 26.15 -0.52 14.97
N LEU A 613 27.32 -0.75 14.36
CA LEU A 613 28.55 -0.03 14.75
C LEU A 613 28.42 1.47 14.49
N HIS A 614 27.83 1.89 13.38
CA HIS A 614 27.56 3.32 13.14
C HIS A 614 26.67 3.95 14.22
N LEU A 615 25.71 3.19 14.76
CA LEU A 615 24.82 3.67 15.81
C LEU A 615 25.51 3.80 17.19
N ILE A 616 26.34 2.79 17.54
CA ILE A 616 26.87 2.67 18.90
C ILE A 616 28.32 3.15 19.04
N ALA A 617 29.07 3.37 17.96
CA ALA A 617 30.52 3.71 18.01
C ALA A 617 30.86 4.88 18.95
N LYS A 618 29.98 5.86 19.06
CA LYS A 618 30.12 7.04 19.97
C LYS A 618 30.23 6.68 21.44
N GLU A 619 29.78 5.50 21.84
CA GLU A 619 29.85 5.00 23.22
C GLU A 619 31.21 4.39 23.51
N TYR A 620 31.96 3.98 22.48
CA TYR A 620 33.15 3.15 22.57
C TYR A 620 34.41 3.78 22.02
N PHE A 621 34.31 4.79 21.16
CA PHE A 621 35.43 5.43 20.49
C PHE A 621 35.49 6.95 20.74
N PRO A 622 36.70 7.57 20.63
CA PRO A 622 36.89 9.01 20.81
C PRO A 622 36.06 9.85 19.83
N SER A 623 35.69 11.04 20.28
CA SER A 623 34.85 11.95 19.51
C SER A 623 35.45 12.39 18.16
N ASP A 624 36.77 12.49 18.06
CA ASP A 624 37.48 12.87 16.83
C ASP A 624 37.46 11.78 15.74
N ILE A 625 37.13 10.55 16.11
CA ILE A 625 36.88 9.44 15.17
C ILE A 625 35.39 9.42 14.76
N VAL A 626 34.48 9.45 15.75
CA VAL A 626 33.05 9.22 15.51
C VAL A 626 32.31 10.43 14.96
N THR A 627 32.89 11.64 15.02
CA THR A 627 32.32 12.84 14.42
C THR A 627 32.80 13.10 12.98
N ASP A 628 33.84 12.39 12.55
CA ASP A 628 34.39 12.41 11.21
C ASP A 628 33.87 11.18 10.46
N GLU A 629 33.00 11.41 9.49
CA GLU A 629 32.30 10.33 8.78
C GLU A 629 33.25 9.40 8.02
N GLU A 630 34.30 9.95 7.41
CA GLU A 630 35.30 9.15 6.69
C GLU A 630 36.07 8.25 7.66
N LYS A 631 36.47 8.76 8.80
CA LYS A 631 37.15 7.97 9.85
C LYS A 631 36.23 6.93 10.47
N LEU A 632 34.96 7.27 10.69
CA LEU A 632 33.97 6.34 11.21
C LEU A 632 33.72 5.19 10.22
N ASN A 633 33.56 5.49 8.93
CA ASN A 633 33.41 4.46 7.91
C ASN A 633 34.63 3.56 7.84
N ILE A 634 35.86 4.10 7.85
CA ILE A 634 37.10 3.31 7.88
C ILE A 634 37.16 2.42 9.13
N LEU A 635 36.79 2.95 10.29
CA LEU A 635 36.74 2.18 11.54
C LEU A 635 35.76 1.01 11.45
N VAL A 636 34.55 1.29 10.96
CA VAL A 636 33.49 0.29 10.84
C VAL A 636 33.86 -0.78 9.83
N ASP A 637 34.37 -0.39 8.66
CA ASP A 637 34.81 -1.30 7.60
C ASP A 637 35.95 -2.20 8.10
N GLU A 638 36.91 -1.65 8.84
CA GLU A 638 37.98 -2.43 9.46
C GLU A 638 37.43 -3.49 10.43
N ILE A 639 36.52 -3.11 11.32
CA ILE A 639 35.91 -4.05 12.28
C ILE A 639 35.11 -5.12 11.56
N VAL A 640 34.31 -4.74 10.58
CA VAL A 640 33.50 -5.67 9.77
C VAL A 640 34.37 -6.64 8.97
N SER A 641 35.52 -6.18 8.48
CA SER A 641 36.48 -7.02 7.72
C SER A 641 37.03 -8.20 8.55
N TRP A 642 37.12 -8.06 9.87
CA TRP A 642 37.56 -9.15 10.74
C TRP A 642 36.63 -10.38 10.70
N SER A 643 35.43 -10.22 10.18
CA SER A 643 34.49 -11.33 10.02
C SER A 643 35.05 -12.45 9.15
N ASP A 644 35.96 -12.17 8.22
CA ASP A 644 36.61 -13.17 7.36
C ASP A 644 37.50 -14.14 8.15
N GLU A 645 38.15 -13.64 9.20
CA GLU A 645 39.03 -14.43 10.06
C GLU A 645 38.25 -15.02 11.24
N ASN A 646 37.14 -14.43 11.63
CA ASN A 646 36.35 -14.76 12.83
C ASN A 646 37.21 -14.89 14.11
N PRO A 647 37.95 -13.84 14.51
CA PRO A 647 38.92 -13.88 15.59
C PRO A 647 38.29 -14.24 16.93
N SER A 648 39.11 -14.69 17.88
CA SER A 648 38.67 -14.94 19.25
C SER A 648 38.26 -13.64 19.93
N ARG A 649 37.43 -13.74 20.99
CA ARG A 649 37.01 -12.58 21.80
C ARG A 649 38.23 -11.74 22.29
N SER A 650 39.28 -12.40 22.78
CA SER A 650 40.47 -11.69 23.19
C SER A 650 41.19 -10.96 22.06
N ALA A 651 41.27 -11.58 20.89
CA ALA A 651 41.86 -10.93 19.72
C ALA A 651 41.01 -9.72 19.24
N ILE A 652 39.69 -9.77 19.39
CA ILE A 652 38.82 -8.62 19.09
C ILE A 652 39.10 -7.49 20.08
N ILE A 653 39.21 -7.76 21.38
CA ILE A 653 39.55 -6.78 22.40
C ILE A 653 40.88 -6.09 22.06
N ASP A 654 41.93 -6.88 21.77
CA ASP A 654 43.25 -6.35 21.42
C ASP A 654 43.20 -5.46 20.16
N ARG A 655 42.44 -5.86 19.12
CA ARG A 655 42.24 -5.07 17.89
C ARG A 655 41.46 -3.78 18.17
N LEU A 656 40.41 -3.83 19.00
CA LEU A 656 39.65 -2.64 19.41
C LEU A 656 40.53 -1.62 20.15
N TYR A 657 41.40 -2.04 21.03
CA TYR A 657 42.37 -1.16 21.69
C TYR A 657 43.31 -0.51 20.66
N ASN A 658 43.79 -1.26 19.69
CA ASN A 658 44.69 -0.73 18.64
C ASN A 658 43.97 0.31 17.74
N LEU A 659 42.63 0.23 17.61
CA LEU A 659 41.80 1.22 16.92
C LEU A 659 41.44 2.43 17.79
N GLY A 660 41.91 2.48 19.03
CA GLY A 660 41.65 3.61 19.93
C GLY A 660 40.32 3.54 20.65
N SER A 661 39.80 2.35 20.91
CA SER A 661 38.63 2.19 21.78
C SER A 661 38.84 2.78 23.19
N SER A 662 37.74 3.04 23.89
CA SER A 662 37.77 3.60 25.25
C SER A 662 38.79 2.91 26.17
N GLU A 663 39.55 3.66 26.99
CA GLU A 663 40.42 3.14 28.03
C GLU A 663 39.63 2.39 29.13
N ASN A 664 38.33 2.53 29.18
CA ASN A 664 37.44 1.76 30.02
C ASN A 664 37.33 0.30 29.49
N TYR A 665 38.06 -0.56 30.17
CA TYR A 665 38.14 -1.99 29.85
C TYR A 665 36.75 -2.65 29.73
N VAL A 666 35.82 -2.30 30.63
CA VAL A 666 34.45 -2.84 30.62
C VAL A 666 33.67 -2.49 29.34
N LEU A 667 33.83 -1.28 28.81
CA LEU A 667 33.17 -0.86 27.58
C LEU A 667 33.77 -1.60 26.38
N THR A 668 35.09 -1.71 26.29
CA THR A 668 35.74 -2.43 25.18
C THR A 668 35.38 -3.93 25.18
N GLU A 669 35.31 -4.56 26.38
CA GLU A 669 34.84 -5.95 26.50
C GLU A 669 33.38 -6.09 26.03
N LYS A 670 32.49 -5.18 26.43
CA LYS A 670 31.08 -5.18 25.99
C LYS A 670 30.96 -5.06 24.48
N LEU A 671 31.73 -4.16 23.85
CA LEU A 671 31.76 -4.04 22.40
C LEU A 671 32.25 -5.33 21.72
N ALA A 672 33.31 -5.92 22.27
CA ALA A 672 33.86 -7.20 21.79
C ALA A 672 32.84 -8.34 21.92
N ASP A 673 32.04 -8.35 22.99
CA ASP A 673 30.96 -9.32 23.17
C ASP A 673 29.88 -9.15 22.13
N ILE A 674 29.43 -7.93 21.87
CA ILE A 674 28.50 -7.60 20.79
C ILE A 674 29.03 -8.12 19.43
N ILE A 675 30.24 -7.70 19.05
CA ILE A 675 30.84 -8.10 17.76
C ILE A 675 30.95 -9.63 17.65
N LYS A 676 31.44 -10.30 18.72
CA LYS A 676 31.70 -11.73 18.66
C LYS A 676 30.44 -12.58 18.73
N TYR A 677 29.58 -12.32 19.72
CA TYR A 677 28.48 -13.22 20.06
C TYR A 677 27.20 -12.88 19.33
N ASP A 678 26.89 -11.58 19.13
CA ASP A 678 25.67 -11.15 18.50
C ASP A 678 25.81 -11.10 16.96
N TYR A 679 27.06 -11.05 16.41
CA TYR A 679 27.26 -10.96 14.97
C TYR A 679 28.22 -12.03 14.41
N PHE A 680 29.50 -12.08 14.77
CA PHE A 680 30.46 -12.98 14.13
C PHE A 680 30.11 -14.46 14.27
N ASN A 681 29.59 -14.87 15.41
CA ASN A 681 29.13 -16.25 15.58
C ASN A 681 27.90 -16.56 14.72
N LEU A 682 27.03 -15.57 14.50
CA LEU A 682 25.85 -15.74 13.65
C LEU A 682 26.17 -15.77 12.15
N MET A 683 27.31 -15.22 11.71
CA MET A 683 27.75 -15.26 10.29
C MET A 683 28.10 -16.66 9.84
N LYS A 684 28.48 -17.54 10.76
CA LYS A 684 28.85 -18.91 10.44
C LYS A 684 27.62 -19.72 10.10
N TRP A 685 27.73 -20.51 9.02
CA TRP A 685 26.75 -21.53 8.72
C TRP A 685 26.99 -22.76 9.56
N TYR A 686 25.99 -23.15 10.33
CA TYR A 686 26.04 -24.32 11.20
C TYR A 686 25.27 -25.47 10.55
N GLU A 687 25.52 -26.67 11.04
CA GLU A 687 24.77 -27.87 10.63
C GLU A 687 23.26 -27.74 10.91
N SER A 688 22.89 -27.05 11.99
CA SER A 688 21.52 -26.67 12.30
C SER A 688 20.84 -25.83 11.22
N ASP A 689 21.59 -24.91 10.59
CA ASP A 689 21.06 -24.10 9.49
C ASP A 689 20.74 -24.99 8.27
N THR A 690 21.57 -26.01 8.02
CA THR A 690 21.33 -27.00 6.95
C THR A 690 20.07 -27.83 7.22
N LEU A 691 19.84 -28.24 8.47
CA LEU A 691 18.63 -28.97 8.82
C LEU A 691 17.39 -28.08 8.62
N ASN A 692 17.40 -26.84 9.09
CA ASN A 692 16.30 -25.88 8.87
C ASN A 692 16.08 -25.59 7.38
N LEU A 693 17.17 -25.38 6.62
CA LEU A 693 17.11 -25.21 5.17
C LEU A 693 16.36 -26.36 4.49
N SER A 694 16.66 -27.62 4.89
CA SER A 694 16.10 -28.81 4.26
C SER A 694 14.58 -28.94 4.37
N ILE A 695 13.96 -28.29 5.34
CA ILE A 695 12.52 -28.34 5.60
C ILE A 695 11.81 -27.00 5.36
N GLY A 696 12.49 -26.04 4.74
CA GLY A 696 11.93 -24.72 4.42
C GLY A 696 11.73 -23.79 5.61
N GLN A 697 12.54 -23.94 6.64
CA GLN A 697 12.59 -23.09 7.83
C GLN A 697 13.86 -22.23 7.84
N GLY A 698 14.04 -21.40 8.85
CA GLY A 698 15.17 -20.47 8.93
C GLY A 698 14.99 -19.27 7.99
N ASP A 699 16.01 -18.94 7.21
CA ASP A 699 16.06 -17.70 6.39
C ASP A 699 15.30 -17.80 5.06
N HIS A 700 14.51 -18.84 4.84
CA HIS A 700 13.65 -18.95 3.66
C HIS A 700 12.52 -17.91 3.68
N MET A 701 12.38 -17.18 2.58
CA MET A 701 11.35 -16.15 2.42
C MET A 701 10.89 -16.10 0.97
N TYR A 702 9.68 -16.60 0.67
CA TYR A 702 9.14 -16.63 -0.71
C TYR A 702 7.72 -16.12 -0.75
N THR A 703 7.36 -15.50 -1.86
CA THR A 703 6.00 -15.04 -2.12
C THR A 703 5.10 -16.18 -2.63
N PRO A 704 3.78 -16.10 -2.41
CA PRO A 704 2.84 -17.09 -2.96
C PRO A 704 2.98 -17.29 -4.47
N ILE A 705 3.26 -16.22 -5.24
CA ILE A 705 3.42 -16.33 -6.68
C ILE A 705 4.73 -17.05 -7.07
N GLN A 706 5.82 -16.87 -6.32
CA GLN A 706 7.04 -17.66 -6.51
C GLN A 706 6.78 -19.14 -6.22
N MET A 707 6.01 -19.43 -5.17
CA MET A 707 5.64 -20.82 -4.85
C MET A 707 4.72 -21.44 -5.91
N ALA A 708 3.85 -20.65 -6.53
CA ALA A 708 3.02 -21.11 -7.64
C ALA A 708 3.84 -21.45 -8.90
N ARG A 709 4.81 -20.57 -9.25
CA ARG A 709 5.77 -20.82 -10.34
C ARG A 709 6.58 -22.10 -10.09
N TYR A 710 7.07 -22.27 -8.88
CA TYR A 710 7.77 -23.46 -8.44
C TYR A 710 6.94 -24.75 -8.64
N ILE A 711 5.68 -24.76 -8.21
CA ILE A 711 4.78 -25.90 -8.35
C ILE A 711 4.42 -26.16 -9.82
N ALA A 712 4.17 -25.11 -10.59
CA ALA A 712 3.95 -25.23 -12.04
C ALA A 712 5.17 -25.86 -12.74
N THR A 713 6.38 -25.53 -12.29
CA THR A 713 7.65 -26.10 -12.80
C THR A 713 7.81 -27.59 -12.45
N ILE A 714 7.36 -28.04 -11.27
CA ILE A 714 7.27 -29.48 -10.97
C ILE A 714 6.25 -30.13 -11.89
N ALA A 715 5.06 -29.54 -12.01
CA ALA A 715 3.95 -30.12 -12.73
C ALA A 715 4.25 -30.30 -14.23
N ASN A 716 4.90 -29.32 -14.88
CA ASN A 716 5.22 -29.37 -16.31
C ASN A 716 6.47 -30.19 -16.64
N GLY A 717 7.14 -30.80 -15.65
CA GLY A 717 8.32 -31.64 -15.86
C GLY A 717 9.63 -30.85 -16.00
N GLY A 718 9.76 -29.70 -15.31
CA GLY A 718 11.00 -28.96 -15.17
C GLY A 718 11.22 -27.81 -16.16
N PHE A 719 10.15 -27.29 -16.74
CA PHE A 719 10.20 -26.05 -17.55
C PHE A 719 9.87 -24.84 -16.67
N LEU A 720 10.84 -23.94 -16.50
CA LEU A 720 10.66 -22.73 -15.70
C LEU A 720 10.08 -21.59 -16.56
N ASN A 721 8.77 -21.41 -16.56
CA ASN A 721 8.11 -20.36 -17.30
C ASN A 721 8.23 -18.99 -16.60
N GLU A 722 8.34 -17.90 -17.35
CA GLU A 722 7.98 -16.58 -16.84
C GLU A 722 6.47 -16.47 -16.70
N LEU A 723 6.02 -15.81 -15.64
CA LEU A 723 4.59 -15.62 -15.41
C LEU A 723 4.10 -14.34 -16.09
N THR A 724 2.81 -14.33 -16.48
CA THR A 724 2.21 -13.18 -17.12
C THR A 724 0.76 -12.99 -16.69
N LEU A 725 0.36 -11.72 -16.55
CA LEU A 725 -1.02 -11.26 -16.42
C LEU A 725 -1.60 -10.76 -17.74
N LEU A 726 -0.75 -10.59 -18.77
CA LEU A 726 -1.15 -10.02 -20.06
C LEU A 726 -1.42 -11.11 -21.08
N LYS A 727 -2.57 -11.01 -21.74
CA LYS A 727 -2.93 -11.81 -22.91
C LYS A 727 -2.67 -11.03 -24.20
N LYS A 728 -3.18 -9.79 -24.29
CA LYS A 728 -2.92 -8.88 -25.42
C LYS A 728 -3.10 -7.42 -25.02
N ILE A 729 -2.47 -6.52 -25.79
CA ILE A 729 -2.65 -5.07 -25.74
C ILE A 729 -3.18 -4.63 -27.10
N GLY A 730 -4.34 -3.96 -27.13
CA GLY A 730 -5.03 -3.64 -28.37
C GLY A 730 -5.29 -4.92 -29.18
N GLU A 731 -4.80 -4.93 -30.42
CA GLU A 731 -4.88 -6.11 -31.32
C GLU A 731 -3.63 -7.00 -31.26
N THR A 732 -2.61 -6.63 -30.47
CA THR A 732 -1.33 -7.32 -30.43
C THR A 732 -1.30 -8.34 -29.29
N GLU A 733 -1.18 -9.62 -29.60
CA GLU A 733 -0.95 -10.66 -28.59
C GLU A 733 0.43 -10.47 -27.93
N THR A 734 0.44 -10.47 -26.60
CA THR A 734 1.68 -10.45 -25.85
C THR A 734 2.24 -11.87 -25.74
N VAL A 735 3.20 -12.19 -26.57
CA VAL A 735 3.95 -13.45 -26.45
C VAL A 735 5.14 -13.17 -25.54
N LYS A 736 5.09 -13.60 -24.27
CA LYS A 736 6.33 -13.75 -23.52
C LYS A 736 7.15 -14.88 -24.15
N ASN A 737 8.39 -14.59 -24.46
CA ASN A 737 9.30 -15.60 -24.92
C ASN A 737 9.43 -16.68 -23.85
N GLN A 738 8.86 -17.83 -24.12
CA GLN A 738 9.17 -19.04 -23.36
C GLN A 738 10.60 -19.45 -23.78
N ASP A 739 11.58 -18.81 -23.18
CA ASP A 739 12.99 -19.06 -23.50
C ASP A 739 13.47 -20.43 -22.97
N VAL A 740 12.61 -21.15 -22.26
CA VAL A 740 12.93 -22.45 -21.70
C VAL A 740 12.51 -23.56 -22.68
N THR A 741 13.35 -23.75 -23.69
CA THR A 741 13.15 -24.84 -24.67
C THR A 741 13.56 -26.21 -24.15
N GLN A 742 14.17 -26.28 -22.96
CA GLN A 742 14.63 -27.52 -22.35
C GLN A 742 14.27 -27.61 -20.88
N SER A 743 13.74 -28.76 -20.48
CA SER A 743 13.61 -29.10 -19.07
C SER A 743 14.98 -29.27 -18.41
N PHE A 744 15.13 -28.80 -17.19
CA PHE A 744 16.29 -29.07 -16.38
C PHE A 744 16.33 -30.50 -15.83
N ASP A 745 15.21 -31.23 -15.83
CA ASP A 745 15.08 -32.61 -15.34
C ASP A 745 15.63 -33.63 -16.36
N THR A 746 16.92 -33.55 -16.63
CA THR A 746 17.57 -34.42 -17.65
C THR A 746 17.59 -35.88 -17.28
N ASN A 747 17.52 -36.23 -15.99
CA ASN A 747 17.51 -37.59 -15.46
C ASN A 747 16.08 -38.14 -15.27
N GLY A 748 15.05 -37.33 -15.41
CA GLY A 748 13.65 -37.72 -15.21
C GLY A 748 13.29 -38.01 -13.76
N ASN A 749 13.92 -37.36 -12.79
CA ASN A 749 13.70 -37.61 -11.37
C ASN A 749 12.50 -36.84 -10.80
N LEU A 750 11.99 -35.81 -11.50
CA LEU A 750 10.77 -35.09 -11.10
C LEU A 750 9.55 -36.04 -11.02
N LYS A 751 9.51 -37.10 -11.82
CA LYS A 751 8.42 -38.11 -11.73
C LYS A 751 8.26 -38.69 -10.33
N TYR A 752 9.38 -38.87 -9.58
CA TYR A 752 9.31 -39.38 -8.19
C TYR A 752 8.74 -38.32 -7.24
N VAL A 753 9.08 -37.04 -7.46
CA VAL A 753 8.51 -35.93 -6.71
C VAL A 753 7.01 -35.80 -6.99
N GLN A 754 6.61 -35.86 -8.24
CA GLN A 754 5.20 -35.83 -8.68
C GLN A 754 4.40 -36.99 -8.07
N GLN A 755 4.95 -38.19 -8.11
CA GLN A 755 4.32 -39.37 -7.49
C GLN A 755 4.19 -39.25 -5.96
N ALA A 756 5.23 -38.70 -5.30
CA ALA A 756 5.18 -38.42 -3.85
C ALA A 756 4.13 -37.36 -3.49
N MET A 757 3.96 -36.32 -4.33
CA MET A 757 2.92 -35.32 -4.17
C MET A 757 1.50 -35.90 -4.35
N LEU A 758 1.31 -36.83 -5.29
CA LEU A 758 0.04 -37.54 -5.42
C LEU A 758 -0.24 -38.41 -4.18
N GLN A 759 0.79 -39.09 -3.68
CA GLN A 759 0.65 -39.91 -2.46
C GLN A 759 0.33 -39.00 -1.25
N ALA A 760 0.87 -37.78 -1.20
CA ALA A 760 0.59 -36.83 -0.13
C ALA A 760 -0.86 -36.30 -0.12
N THR A 761 -1.66 -36.53 -1.14
CA THR A 761 -3.10 -36.24 -1.17
C THR A 761 -4.00 -37.50 -1.09
N LYS A 762 -3.55 -38.61 -1.61
CA LYS A 762 -4.34 -39.88 -1.69
C LYS A 762 -3.95 -40.90 -0.62
N GLY A 763 -2.73 -40.82 -0.06
CA GLY A 763 -2.22 -41.79 0.90
C GLY A 763 -2.94 -41.75 2.25
N SER A 764 -3.07 -42.89 2.91
CA SER A 764 -3.80 -43.00 4.19
C SER A 764 -3.12 -42.27 5.37
N GLY A 765 -1.82 -41.95 5.26
CA GLY A 765 -1.10 -41.16 6.27
C GLY A 765 -1.08 -39.66 6.00
N SER A 766 -1.75 -39.19 4.96
CA SER A 766 -1.83 -37.81 4.60
C SER A 766 -2.88 -37.03 5.40
N SER A 767 -2.55 -35.85 5.90
CA SER A 767 -3.48 -34.96 6.60
C SER A 767 -4.61 -34.41 5.70
N VAL A 768 -4.44 -34.44 4.37
CA VAL A 768 -5.44 -33.94 3.40
C VAL A 768 -6.11 -35.08 2.59
N ASN A 769 -5.84 -36.33 2.91
CA ASN A 769 -6.50 -37.46 2.25
C ASN A 769 -8.03 -37.32 2.27
N ARG A 770 -8.60 -36.91 3.40
CA ARG A 770 -10.05 -36.75 3.57
C ARG A 770 -10.65 -35.70 2.63
N VAL A 771 -9.85 -34.67 2.22
CA VAL A 771 -10.28 -33.63 1.28
C VAL A 771 -10.33 -34.16 -0.15
N PHE A 772 -9.35 -35.01 -0.57
CA PHE A 772 -9.13 -35.39 -1.97
C PHE A 772 -9.41 -36.84 -2.29
N LYS A 773 -9.66 -37.74 -1.30
CA LYS A 773 -9.85 -39.17 -1.52
C LYS A 773 -10.96 -39.47 -2.50
N THR A 774 -12.08 -38.81 -2.39
CA THR A 774 -13.28 -38.97 -3.23
C THR A 774 -13.43 -37.96 -4.33
N PHE A 775 -12.49 -36.98 -4.40
CA PHE A 775 -12.51 -35.94 -5.43
C PHE A 775 -12.25 -36.58 -6.81
N PRO A 776 -13.07 -36.26 -7.84
CA PRO A 776 -13.05 -36.96 -9.12
C PRO A 776 -11.80 -36.70 -9.98
N VAL A 777 -11.01 -35.68 -9.65
CA VAL A 777 -9.74 -35.38 -10.34
C VAL A 777 -8.58 -35.72 -9.40
N ASP A 778 -7.54 -36.35 -9.92
CA ASP A 778 -6.33 -36.64 -9.15
C ASP A 778 -5.50 -35.36 -8.97
N VAL A 779 -5.43 -34.92 -7.74
CA VAL A 779 -4.66 -33.74 -7.33
C VAL A 779 -3.34 -34.20 -6.72
N ALA A 780 -2.22 -33.73 -7.22
CA ALA A 780 -0.92 -33.86 -6.59
C ALA A 780 -0.61 -32.61 -5.78
N GLY A 781 -0.29 -32.74 -4.50
CA GLY A 781 -0.10 -31.57 -3.65
C GLY A 781 0.70 -31.82 -2.40
N LYS A 782 0.99 -30.78 -1.65
CA LYS A 782 1.70 -30.82 -0.38
C LYS A 782 1.23 -29.74 0.57
N THR A 783 0.98 -30.09 1.81
CA THR A 783 0.76 -29.14 2.90
C THR A 783 2.09 -28.62 3.43
N GLY A 784 2.09 -27.34 3.79
CA GLY A 784 3.15 -26.71 4.55
C GLY A 784 2.60 -26.12 5.85
N THR A 785 3.30 -26.38 6.94
CA THR A 785 3.07 -25.70 8.20
C THR A 785 4.39 -25.00 8.53
N ALA A 786 4.45 -23.68 8.34
CA ALA A 786 5.64 -22.92 8.61
C ALA A 786 5.45 -22.12 9.90
N GLN A 787 6.47 -22.13 10.76
CA GLN A 787 6.43 -21.41 12.02
C GLN A 787 6.71 -19.92 11.80
N LYS A 788 5.94 -19.07 12.46
CA LYS A 788 6.23 -17.65 12.59
C LYS A 788 6.83 -17.40 13.96
N GLU A 789 8.08 -16.99 13.99
CA GLU A 789 8.72 -16.58 15.23
C GLU A 789 8.18 -15.24 15.73
N GLY A 790 8.22 -15.05 17.05
CA GLY A 790 7.79 -13.85 17.73
C GLY A 790 6.40 -13.94 18.34
N LEU A 791 5.96 -12.82 18.89
CA LEU A 791 4.72 -12.70 19.64
C LEU A 791 3.83 -11.64 19.02
N VAL A 792 2.52 -11.86 19.07
CA VAL A 792 1.53 -10.91 18.56
C VAL A 792 1.60 -9.62 19.38
N PRO A 793 1.88 -8.45 18.76
CA PRO A 793 1.90 -7.18 19.47
C PRO A 793 0.48 -6.86 20.00
N PRO A 794 0.33 -6.40 21.24
CA PRO A 794 -0.97 -5.96 21.71
C PRO A 794 -1.41 -4.71 20.93
N LEU A 795 -2.73 -4.51 20.81
CA LEU A 795 -3.30 -3.33 20.19
C LEU A 795 -2.89 -2.07 20.97
N ASP A 796 -2.98 -2.14 22.29
CA ASP A 796 -2.57 -1.09 23.24
C ASP A 796 -1.49 -1.63 24.18
N GLU A 797 -0.25 -1.18 23.99
CA GLU A 797 0.91 -1.56 24.78
C GLU A 797 0.81 -1.05 26.23
N VAL A 798 0.24 0.14 26.43
CA VAL A 798 0.08 0.72 27.78
C VAL A 798 -0.93 -0.08 28.57
N ALA A 799 -2.08 -0.41 27.96
CA ALA A 799 -3.08 -1.24 28.59
C ALA A 799 -2.52 -2.62 28.97
N TYR A 800 -1.77 -3.25 28.06
CA TYR A 800 -1.12 -4.53 28.31
C TYR A 800 -0.14 -4.46 29.48
N LEU A 801 0.78 -3.50 29.47
CA LEU A 801 1.77 -3.36 30.56
C LEU A 801 1.11 -3.02 31.89
N THR A 802 0.05 -2.20 31.88
CA THR A 802 -0.70 -1.85 33.10
C THR A 802 -1.45 -3.06 33.68
N GLU A 803 -2.12 -3.85 32.83
CA GLU A 803 -2.83 -5.06 33.23
C GLU A 803 -1.91 -6.08 33.89
N TYR A 804 -0.74 -6.30 33.31
CA TYR A 804 0.21 -7.33 33.78
C TYR A 804 1.31 -6.81 34.69
N LEU A 805 1.36 -5.49 35.03
CA LEU A 805 2.45 -4.89 35.82
C LEU A 805 2.69 -5.63 37.14
N ASN A 806 1.62 -5.92 37.89
CA ASN A 806 1.73 -6.62 39.18
C ASN A 806 2.30 -8.05 39.05
N LEU A 807 2.15 -8.70 37.89
CA LEU A 807 2.68 -10.03 37.63
C LEU A 807 4.10 -9.97 37.09
N LEU A 808 4.41 -8.95 36.28
CA LEU A 808 5.71 -8.75 35.62
C LEU A 808 6.72 -8.11 36.58
N ALA A 809 6.28 -7.14 37.39
CA ALA A 809 7.10 -6.28 38.21
C ALA A 809 6.43 -5.96 39.56
N PRO A 810 6.17 -6.96 40.42
CA PRO A 810 5.41 -6.75 41.67
C PRO A 810 6.03 -5.74 42.64
N GLN A 811 7.32 -5.39 42.43
CA GLN A 811 8.05 -4.40 43.21
C GLN A 811 7.84 -2.95 42.73
N LEU A 812 7.22 -2.73 41.57
CA LEU A 812 7.00 -1.41 41.01
C LEU A 812 5.53 -1.02 41.12
N SER A 813 5.27 0.24 41.49
CA SER A 813 3.91 0.80 41.41
C SER A 813 3.65 1.40 40.03
N ILE A 814 2.38 1.52 39.67
CA ILE A 814 2.00 2.13 38.39
C ILE A 814 2.39 3.61 38.37
N GLU A 815 2.30 4.30 39.48
CA GLU A 815 2.63 5.72 39.62
C GLU A 815 4.14 5.96 39.39
N GLU A 816 5.03 5.07 39.92
CA GLU A 816 6.47 5.16 39.68
C GLU A 816 6.80 4.92 38.18
N VAL A 817 6.14 3.93 37.57
CA VAL A 817 6.33 3.62 36.16
C VAL A 817 5.82 4.77 35.26
N GLU A 818 4.68 5.36 35.58
CA GLU A 818 4.15 6.51 34.82
C GLU A 818 5.05 7.74 34.96
N ALA A 819 5.50 8.07 36.17
CA ALA A 819 6.43 9.17 36.39
C ALA A 819 7.74 9.02 35.59
N LYS A 820 8.30 7.79 35.59
CA LYS A 820 9.51 7.48 34.81
C LYS A 820 9.26 7.49 33.31
N THR A 821 8.08 7.05 32.88
CA THR A 821 7.65 7.11 31.48
C THR A 821 7.64 8.55 30.97
N ILE A 822 7.07 9.46 31.77
CA ILE A 822 7.03 10.89 31.47
C ILE A 822 8.45 11.47 31.36
N GLU A 823 9.34 11.13 32.30
CA GLU A 823 10.75 11.54 32.27
C GLU A 823 11.45 11.09 30.97
N ILE A 824 11.26 9.84 30.55
CA ILE A 824 11.87 9.28 29.34
C ILE A 824 11.35 10.03 28.09
N ILE A 825 10.04 10.21 27.98
CA ILE A 825 9.45 10.92 26.83
C ILE A 825 9.98 12.34 26.79
N LYS A 826 9.98 13.07 27.90
CA LYS A 826 10.48 14.44 28.00
C LYS A 826 11.94 14.53 27.54
N LYS A 827 12.82 13.71 28.09
CA LYS A 827 14.24 13.66 27.71
C LYS A 827 14.40 13.39 26.20
N ARG A 828 13.60 12.48 25.65
CA ARG A 828 13.68 12.11 24.23
C ARG A 828 13.15 13.22 23.32
N SER A 829 12.07 13.90 23.71
CA SER A 829 11.58 15.09 23.02
C SER A 829 12.64 16.18 22.93
N GLU A 830 13.32 16.48 24.03
CA GLU A 830 14.40 17.45 24.07
C GLU A 830 15.59 17.06 23.17
N GLU A 831 15.97 15.77 23.14
CA GLU A 831 17.04 15.26 22.28
C GLU A 831 16.69 15.40 20.79
N ILE A 832 15.45 15.07 20.40
CA ILE A 832 14.97 15.21 19.03
C ILE A 832 14.97 16.68 18.61
N ALA A 833 14.39 17.57 19.43
CA ALA A 833 14.34 18.99 19.14
C ALA A 833 15.73 19.61 18.99
N ASN A 834 16.67 19.23 19.86
CA ASN A 834 18.05 19.72 19.79
C ASN A 834 18.75 19.23 18.50
N LEU A 835 18.53 17.99 18.08
CA LEU A 835 19.07 17.46 16.83
C LEU A 835 18.44 18.10 15.59
N GLU A 836 17.14 18.36 15.59
CA GLU A 836 16.47 19.07 14.50
C GLU A 836 16.98 20.49 14.36
N LYS A 837 17.12 21.20 15.48
CA LYS A 837 17.72 22.54 15.49
C LYS A 837 19.14 22.52 14.94
N ALA A 838 19.96 21.58 15.43
CA ALA A 838 21.33 21.42 14.98
C ALA A 838 21.42 21.05 13.49
N LYS A 839 20.48 20.22 12.96
CA LYS A 839 20.36 19.92 11.54
C LYS A 839 20.05 21.15 10.70
N ASN A 840 19.11 21.98 11.17
CA ASN A 840 18.70 23.19 10.46
C ASN A 840 19.79 24.29 10.50
N GLU A 841 20.65 24.30 11.54
CA GLU A 841 21.80 25.21 11.69
C GLU A 841 23.08 24.66 11.02
N ALA A 842 23.06 23.45 10.45
CA ALA A 842 24.20 22.86 9.79
C ALA A 842 24.63 23.63 8.55
N ILE A 843 25.92 23.97 8.48
CA ILE A 843 26.50 24.79 7.40
C ILE A 843 26.91 23.91 6.20
N THR A 844 27.25 22.64 6.43
CA THR A 844 27.66 21.70 5.37
C THR A 844 26.58 20.66 5.14
N GLU A 845 26.46 20.17 3.90
CA GLU A 845 25.51 19.12 3.55
C GLU A 845 25.84 17.80 4.28
N GLU A 846 27.14 17.50 4.49
CA GLU A 846 27.60 16.33 5.25
C GLU A 846 27.14 16.35 6.71
N ASP A 847 27.25 17.52 7.39
CA ASP A 847 26.78 17.68 8.77
C ASP A 847 25.25 17.55 8.86
N LYS A 848 24.53 18.02 7.84
CA LYS A 848 23.07 17.90 7.74
C LYS A 848 22.63 16.46 7.57
N ILE A 849 23.32 15.69 6.71
CA ILE A 849 23.07 14.25 6.49
C ILE A 849 23.32 13.47 7.81
N LEU A 850 24.47 13.72 8.48
CA LEU A 850 24.80 13.04 9.73
C LEU A 850 23.75 13.31 10.83
N LYS A 851 23.29 14.56 10.95
CA LYS A 851 22.24 14.91 11.91
C LYS A 851 20.89 14.31 11.55
N SER A 852 20.59 14.18 10.24
CA SER A 852 19.40 13.46 9.76
C SER A 852 19.44 11.99 10.16
N GLN A 853 20.55 11.31 9.96
CA GLN A 853 20.72 9.89 10.33
C GLN A 853 20.57 9.68 11.84
N LYS A 854 21.17 10.59 12.66
CA LYS A 854 21.00 10.53 14.12
C LYS A 854 19.56 10.78 14.56
N LEU A 855 18.88 11.70 13.90
CA LEU A 855 17.47 11.98 14.13
C LEU A 855 16.60 10.77 13.77
N GLU A 856 16.84 10.14 12.61
CA GLU A 856 16.15 8.92 12.19
C GLU A 856 16.35 7.77 13.17
N ALA A 857 17.57 7.56 13.64
CA ALA A 857 17.88 6.52 14.61
C ALA A 857 17.18 6.74 15.97
N LEU A 858 16.99 8.00 16.39
CA LEU A 858 16.22 8.34 17.58
C LEU A 858 14.72 8.15 17.37
N ILE A 859 14.23 8.51 16.19
CA ILE A 859 12.82 8.34 15.82
C ILE A 859 12.47 6.84 15.71
N GLN A 860 13.37 6.01 15.16
CA GLN A 860 13.17 4.56 15.06
C GLN A 860 13.00 3.86 16.42
N LYS A 861 13.61 4.37 17.48
CA LYS A 861 13.39 3.84 18.85
C LYS A 861 11.98 4.12 19.37
N ASP A 862 11.27 5.06 18.74
CA ASP A 862 9.88 5.42 19.00
C ASP A 862 9.54 5.55 20.50
N TYR A 863 10.44 6.14 21.29
CA TYR A 863 10.22 6.41 22.73
C TYR A 863 9.27 7.60 22.98
N LEU A 864 8.82 8.28 21.95
CA LEU A 864 7.69 9.20 22.04
C LEU A 864 6.35 8.45 22.11
N ASN A 865 6.33 7.18 21.69
CA ASN A 865 5.20 6.30 21.93
C ASN A 865 5.14 5.91 23.41
N LYS A 866 4.04 6.22 24.08
CA LYS A 866 3.87 5.97 25.54
C LYS A 866 4.14 4.50 25.92
N GLY A 867 3.68 3.54 25.10
CA GLY A 867 3.90 2.12 25.38
C GLY A 867 5.38 1.72 25.33
N ASN A 868 6.14 2.22 24.34
CA ASN A 868 7.58 1.95 24.26
C ASN A 868 8.36 2.65 25.39
N ALA A 869 7.99 3.88 25.73
CA ALA A 869 8.57 4.61 26.86
C ALA A 869 8.27 3.93 28.20
N MET A 870 7.03 3.44 28.37
CA MET A 870 6.63 2.69 29.58
C MET A 870 7.40 1.39 29.74
N ARG A 871 7.64 0.68 28.62
CA ARG A 871 8.49 -0.51 28.61
C ARG A 871 9.92 -0.19 29.04
N GLU A 872 10.51 0.87 28.53
CA GLU A 872 11.83 1.33 28.91
C GLU A 872 11.87 1.81 30.37
N ALA A 873 10.83 2.50 30.83
CA ALA A 873 10.70 2.90 32.24
C ALA A 873 10.73 1.69 33.18
N ILE A 874 10.00 0.64 32.88
CA ILE A 874 10.00 -0.60 33.68
C ILE A 874 11.40 -1.23 33.70
N LYS A 875 12.11 -1.25 32.56
CA LYS A 875 13.47 -1.77 32.48
C LYS A 875 14.45 -0.93 33.31
N GLU A 876 14.43 0.39 33.17
CA GLU A 876 15.30 1.28 33.98
C GLU A 876 15.02 1.18 35.47
N LEU A 877 13.75 1.16 35.90
CA LEU A 877 13.35 1.04 37.31
C LEU A 877 13.70 -0.33 37.91
N SER A 878 13.88 -1.34 37.07
CA SER A 878 14.31 -2.67 37.49
C SER A 878 15.83 -2.90 37.32
N ASP A 879 16.62 -1.84 37.10
CA ASP A 879 18.05 -1.94 36.76
C ASP A 879 18.34 -2.93 35.62
N PHE A 880 17.45 -2.93 34.59
CA PHE A 880 17.48 -3.81 33.42
C PHE A 880 17.43 -5.31 33.73
N THR A 881 16.97 -5.70 34.92
CA THR A 881 16.71 -7.12 35.24
C THR A 881 15.47 -7.66 34.53
N LEU A 882 14.47 -6.80 34.24
CA LEU A 882 13.30 -7.14 33.45
C LEU A 882 13.60 -6.88 31.97
N THR A 883 13.86 -7.95 31.24
CA THR A 883 14.13 -7.93 29.80
C THR A 883 12.84 -7.87 29.01
N ASP A 884 12.93 -7.58 27.69
CA ASP A 884 11.77 -7.65 26.80
C ASP A 884 11.13 -9.03 26.77
N GLU A 885 11.91 -10.08 26.93
CA GLU A 885 11.41 -11.45 27.00
C GLU A 885 10.46 -11.64 28.20
N ILE A 886 10.86 -11.15 29.37
CA ILE A 886 10.02 -11.19 30.57
C ILE A 886 8.77 -10.32 30.39
N LEU A 887 8.93 -9.11 29.86
CA LEU A 887 7.82 -8.20 29.63
C LEU A 887 6.82 -8.72 28.58
N ASN A 888 7.22 -9.65 27.74
CA ASN A 888 6.38 -10.25 26.70
C ASN A 888 5.75 -11.60 27.12
N GLN A 889 6.03 -12.13 28.32
CA GLN A 889 5.65 -13.51 28.68
C GLN A 889 4.14 -13.80 28.66
N PHE A 890 3.28 -12.78 28.69
CA PHE A 890 1.82 -12.92 28.61
C PHE A 890 1.27 -12.64 27.21
N ARG A 891 2.14 -12.37 26.23
CA ARG A 891 1.73 -12.22 24.82
C ARG A 891 1.55 -13.59 24.19
N SER A 892 0.54 -13.70 23.34
CA SER A 892 0.34 -14.90 22.53
C SER A 892 1.42 -15.03 21.46
N PRO A 893 1.98 -16.22 21.24
CA PRO A 893 2.81 -16.47 20.08
C PRO A 893 1.98 -16.36 18.81
N TYR A 894 2.63 -16.14 17.68
CA TYR A 894 1.98 -16.29 16.39
C TYR A 894 1.64 -17.76 16.13
N ASP A 895 0.46 -18.01 15.58
CA ASP A 895 0.12 -19.30 15.01
C ASP A 895 0.85 -19.54 13.69
N ASN A 896 0.98 -20.82 13.30
CA ASN A 896 1.69 -21.20 12.09
C ASN A 896 0.96 -20.72 10.82
N TYR A 897 1.71 -20.61 9.73
CA TYR A 897 1.16 -20.43 8.38
C TYR A 897 0.60 -21.76 7.88
N SER A 898 -0.61 -21.72 7.32
CA SER A 898 -1.20 -22.84 6.57
C SER A 898 -0.91 -22.65 5.08
N TRP A 899 -0.08 -23.54 4.53
CA TRP A 899 0.18 -23.62 3.10
C TRP A 899 -0.45 -24.87 2.49
N PHE A 900 -1.06 -24.73 1.32
CA PHE A 900 -1.32 -25.85 0.44
C PHE A 900 -0.90 -25.48 -0.98
N VAL A 901 -0.02 -26.31 -1.55
CA VAL A 901 0.48 -26.15 -2.91
C VAL A 901 0.15 -27.41 -3.69
N SER A 902 -0.37 -27.28 -4.91
CA SER A 902 -0.89 -28.42 -5.66
C SER A 902 -1.02 -28.12 -7.15
N TYR A 903 -1.18 -29.17 -7.92
CA TYR A 903 -1.54 -29.10 -9.33
C TYR A 903 -2.50 -30.22 -9.70
N ALA A 904 -3.26 -30.06 -10.77
CA ALA A 904 -4.20 -31.03 -11.28
C ALA A 904 -4.44 -30.85 -12.79
N PRO A 905 -4.87 -31.94 -13.52
CA PRO A 905 -4.82 -33.33 -13.10
C PRO A 905 -3.39 -33.86 -12.97
N TYR A 906 -3.16 -34.88 -12.18
CA TYR A 906 -1.83 -35.47 -11.99
C TYR A 906 -1.19 -35.97 -13.30
N GLU A 907 -1.94 -36.74 -14.13
CA GLU A 907 -1.41 -37.35 -15.36
C GLU A 907 -1.16 -36.31 -16.48
N ASN A 908 -1.95 -35.28 -16.57
CA ASN A 908 -1.80 -34.22 -17.58
C ASN A 908 -2.06 -32.85 -16.92
N PRO A 909 -1.07 -32.30 -16.25
CA PRO A 909 -1.23 -31.05 -15.50
C PRO A 909 -1.75 -29.88 -16.34
N GLU A 910 -2.79 -29.23 -15.86
CA GLU A 910 -3.37 -28.05 -16.49
C GLU A 910 -3.18 -26.81 -15.63
N ILE A 911 -3.55 -26.87 -14.34
CA ILE A 911 -3.39 -25.73 -13.44
C ILE A 911 -2.65 -26.09 -12.16
N ALA A 912 -1.89 -25.14 -11.66
CA ALA A 912 -1.28 -25.16 -10.33
C ALA A 912 -2.02 -24.18 -9.41
N VAL A 913 -2.32 -24.61 -8.18
CA VAL A 913 -3.03 -23.82 -7.16
C VAL A 913 -2.19 -23.74 -5.91
N VAL A 914 -1.97 -22.52 -5.43
CA VAL A 914 -1.26 -22.24 -4.18
C VAL A 914 -2.14 -21.38 -3.28
N ILE A 915 -2.37 -21.85 -2.06
CA ILE A 915 -3.14 -21.15 -1.03
C ILE A 915 -2.28 -21.00 0.22
N ILE A 916 -2.30 -19.83 0.80
CA ILE A 916 -1.70 -19.52 2.10
C ILE A 916 -2.70 -18.81 3.01
N ILE A 917 -2.76 -19.26 4.26
CA ILE A 917 -3.52 -18.60 5.34
C ILE A 917 -2.59 -18.41 6.54
N PRO A 918 -2.07 -17.23 6.79
CA PRO A 918 -1.30 -16.90 7.99
C PRO A 918 -2.10 -17.09 9.26
N GLN A 919 -1.44 -17.54 10.34
CA GLN A 919 -2.05 -17.76 11.65
C GLN A 919 -3.22 -18.75 11.66
N ALA A 920 -3.23 -19.72 10.76
CA ALA A 920 -4.25 -20.76 10.69
C ALA A 920 -3.82 -22.09 11.38
N GLY A 921 -2.65 -22.13 12.03
CA GLY A 921 -2.18 -23.26 12.84
C GLY A 921 -1.66 -24.44 12.00
N HIS A 922 -2.47 -25.02 11.12
CA HIS A 922 -2.10 -26.24 10.36
C HIS A 922 -2.27 -26.09 8.86
N GLY A 923 -1.34 -26.69 8.09
CA GLY A 923 -1.30 -26.62 6.63
C GLY A 923 -2.50 -27.24 5.90
N TYR A 924 -3.30 -28.06 6.55
CA TYR A 924 -4.44 -28.72 5.92
C TYR A 924 -5.69 -27.82 5.77
N TYR A 925 -5.79 -26.70 6.48
CA TYR A 925 -6.94 -25.78 6.35
C TYR A 925 -6.98 -25.05 5.01
N SER A 926 -5.86 -24.93 4.30
CA SER A 926 -5.82 -24.35 2.94
C SER A 926 -6.28 -25.31 1.85
N ALA A 927 -6.35 -26.64 2.12
CA ALA A 927 -6.65 -27.66 1.12
C ALA A 927 -8.11 -27.65 0.62
N PRO A 928 -9.16 -27.44 1.45
CA PRO A 928 -10.55 -27.32 0.98
C PRO A 928 -10.75 -26.17 -0.01
N VAL A 929 -10.06 -25.05 0.19
CA VAL A 929 -10.08 -23.91 -0.74
C VAL A 929 -9.56 -24.34 -2.12
N ALA A 930 -8.39 -24.97 -2.18
CA ALA A 930 -7.82 -25.45 -3.45
C ALA A 930 -8.73 -26.48 -4.14
N ARG A 931 -9.39 -27.38 -3.38
CA ARG A 931 -10.36 -28.34 -3.93
C ARG A 931 -11.50 -27.64 -4.64
N ASP A 932 -12.08 -26.61 -4.04
CA ASP A 932 -13.21 -25.88 -4.60
C ASP A 932 -12.80 -25.11 -5.88
N ILE A 933 -11.56 -24.58 -5.93
CA ILE A 933 -10.97 -23.98 -7.13
C ILE A 933 -10.83 -25.00 -8.26
N TYR A 934 -10.33 -26.21 -7.98
CA TYR A 934 -10.29 -27.29 -8.98
C TYR A 934 -11.68 -27.66 -9.48
N ALA A 935 -12.65 -27.77 -8.58
CA ALA A 935 -14.03 -28.09 -8.93
C ALA A 935 -14.63 -27.02 -9.89
N LYS A 936 -14.35 -25.76 -9.62
CA LYS A 936 -14.76 -24.63 -10.46
C LYS A 936 -14.08 -24.68 -11.83
N TYR A 937 -12.77 -24.81 -11.87
CA TYR A 937 -12.00 -24.83 -13.12
C TYR A 937 -12.41 -25.97 -14.06
N PHE A 938 -12.55 -27.19 -13.52
CA PHE A 938 -12.95 -28.35 -14.31
C PHE A 938 -14.47 -28.46 -14.52
N ASN A 939 -15.24 -27.47 -14.06
CA ASN A 939 -16.70 -27.43 -14.16
C ASN A 939 -17.37 -28.73 -13.70
N LEU A 940 -16.93 -29.26 -12.54
CA LEU A 940 -17.37 -30.51 -11.99
C LEU A 940 -18.78 -30.38 -11.39
N THR A 941 -19.54 -31.49 -11.45
CA THR A 941 -20.85 -31.57 -10.77
C THR A 941 -20.67 -32.25 -9.40
N PRO A 942 -21.13 -31.60 -8.30
CA PRO A 942 -21.03 -32.22 -6.98
C PRO A 942 -21.79 -33.52 -6.89
N PRO A 943 -21.34 -34.49 -6.04
CA PRO A 943 -22.07 -35.73 -5.80
C PRO A 943 -23.41 -35.44 -5.09
N GLU A 944 -24.45 -36.26 -5.38
CA GLU A 944 -25.81 -36.06 -4.81
C GLU A 944 -25.90 -36.22 -3.28
N ASP A 945 -24.91 -36.86 -2.63
CA ASP A 945 -24.86 -37.14 -1.17
C ASP A 945 -23.62 -36.52 -0.51
N SER A 946 -23.44 -35.19 -0.63
CA SER A 946 -22.24 -34.50 -0.13
C SER A 946 -22.29 -34.02 1.34
N THR A 947 -23.30 -34.41 2.12
CA THR A 947 -23.53 -33.90 3.49
C THR A 947 -22.70 -34.56 4.61
N GLN A 948 -21.60 -35.25 4.30
CA GLN A 948 -20.69 -35.79 5.33
C GLN A 948 -19.73 -34.68 5.80
N ILE A 949 -19.81 -34.33 7.10
CA ILE A 949 -18.82 -33.43 7.73
C ILE A 949 -17.49 -34.20 7.81
N ILE A 950 -16.47 -33.65 7.20
CA ILE A 950 -15.09 -34.12 7.27
C ILE A 950 -14.44 -33.46 8.49
N GLU A 951 -14.31 -34.20 9.57
CA GLU A 951 -13.62 -33.70 10.77
C GLU A 951 -12.13 -33.46 10.50
N ALA A 952 -11.57 -32.43 11.16
CA ALA A 952 -10.13 -32.21 11.16
C ALA A 952 -9.38 -33.46 11.66
N PRO A 953 -8.13 -33.73 11.22
CA PRO A 953 -7.39 -34.90 11.67
C PRO A 953 -7.31 -34.94 13.19
N SER A 954 -7.84 -35.99 13.82
CA SER A 954 -7.73 -36.12 15.27
C SER A 954 -6.34 -36.57 15.67
N ALA A 955 -5.92 -36.19 16.88
CA ALA A 955 -4.62 -36.56 17.46
C ALA A 955 -4.32 -38.07 17.50
N GLN A 956 -5.30 -38.94 17.19
CA GLN A 956 -5.17 -40.40 17.28
C GLN A 956 -5.04 -41.11 15.93
N GLU A 957 -5.18 -40.46 14.79
CA GLU A 957 -4.96 -40.95 13.44
C GLU A 957 -3.75 -40.24 12.77
#